data_5e57d132ad023d6b609a04754fa9f142
#
_entry.id   5e57d132ad023d6b609a04754fa9f142
#
_cell.length_a   1.000
_cell.length_b   1.000
_cell.length_c   1.000
_cell.angle_alpha   90.00
_cell.angle_beta   90.00
_cell.angle_gamma   90.00
#
_symmetry.space_group_name_H-M   'P 1'
#
loop_
_entity.id
_entity.type
_entity.pdbx_description
1 polymer ?
#
loop_
_entity_poly.entity_id
_entity_poly.type
_entity_poly.pdbx_seq_one_letter_code
_entity_poly.pdbx_strand_id
1 'polypeptide(L)'
;MENLWIKELADEFVVIQWEKREDADGYRVYWSDKDTPTMKYRLMEETKDCVYTLHKATHVPHYFKVAAVREGKEQWVSQVLATPVKKVFQEHLEALGRGLVAVKVKNGIFLSWRMFLYEVEGYSSTGMTGADYAVFRNGREIARVADSTNYLDREGSQEDVYAVAPVICGERLEACQEVSVWEHEYLDIPIQAPEGGVTPSGQSYVYHANDMSVGDVDGDGEYEYIVKWDPTNSQDVSIKGYTGKCYLDCYKLDGTLLWRLDMGVNIRAGAHYTQFMVYDFNLDGKAEMAVKTAPGTKMTRFHADGSVAEERYITMPQSDVDAGYSHEDNYVCSAQDYREHMVEVFMGWHEHPEVVGGQWPKTLEECFGLEKKYSYPLCREDAQELAEYFIHTFAPSKSPKNELDKFEGFIFKGPEYLTMFAGDGTELETIPFKIGRVDDGLMWGDYAMKRIEPCNRVDRFLSGVAYLDGERPYLIICRGYYTRATVTAYDFFHNTFHECFCADSGFVPMRNPFDDNPHLCVGTDPQYGLLAGQGDHSLSTADVDGDGCMEIIYGAAVIDHDGSLLYSSYGKLPNGQTAKFGHGDAMHVAHIDPDRPGLQIFNVFEEGKNAPYGFAYRDAETGRRLQNEQRSEDQGKGRY
;
A
#
# COMPACT_ATOMS: atom_id res chain seq x y z
N MET A 1 36.83 28.45 -3.24
CA MET A 1 35.63 29.25 -2.88
C MET A 1 35.55 29.24 -1.36
N GLU A 2 35.85 30.35 -0.73
CA GLU A 2 35.92 30.36 0.74
C GLU A 2 34.60 30.71 1.38
N ASN A 3 33.63 31.28 0.61
CA ASN A 3 32.35 31.73 1.14
C ASN A 3 31.16 31.16 0.34
N LEU A 4 30.57 30.13 0.88
CA LEU A 4 29.24 29.60 0.54
C LEU A 4 28.36 29.75 1.80
N TRP A 5 27.19 30.39 1.70
CA TRP A 5 26.32 30.66 2.86
C TRP A 5 24.84 30.54 2.51
N ILE A 6 24.02 30.34 3.54
CA ILE A 6 22.57 30.40 3.43
C ILE A 6 22.16 31.86 3.37
N LYS A 7 21.48 32.24 2.28
CA LYS A 7 20.91 33.57 2.09
C LYS A 7 19.53 33.68 2.71
N GLU A 8 18.73 32.64 2.58
CA GLU A 8 17.36 32.54 3.08
C GLU A 8 17.05 31.10 3.44
N LEU A 9 16.29 30.90 4.50
CA LEU A 9 15.82 29.60 4.96
C LEU A 9 14.37 29.74 5.39
N ALA A 10 13.47 29.08 4.67
CA ALA A 10 12.03 28.96 4.97
C ALA A 10 11.69 27.50 5.23
N ASP A 11 10.45 27.19 5.56
CA ASP A 11 10.05 25.82 5.88
C ASP A 11 10.05 24.90 4.62
N GLU A 12 9.82 25.47 3.43
CA GLU A 12 9.70 24.74 2.16
C GLU A 12 10.87 24.96 1.19
N PHE A 13 11.81 25.85 1.51
CA PHE A 13 12.93 26.09 0.64
C PHE A 13 14.16 26.64 1.36
N VAL A 14 15.33 26.47 0.75
CA VAL A 14 16.58 27.12 1.14
C VAL A 14 17.22 27.82 -0.05
N VAL A 15 17.65 29.05 0.15
CA VAL A 15 18.45 29.80 -0.83
C VAL A 15 19.89 29.83 -0.36
N ILE A 16 20.78 29.27 -1.15
CA ILE A 16 22.24 29.38 -0.94
C ILE A 16 22.85 30.38 -1.89
N GLN A 17 23.90 31.06 -1.46
CA GLN A 17 24.63 32.04 -2.23
C GLN A 17 26.13 31.86 -2.01
N TRP A 18 26.95 32.21 -3.04
CA TRP A 18 28.41 32.14 -2.97
C TRP A 18 29.06 33.31 -3.66
N GLU A 19 30.35 33.52 -3.33
CA GLU A 19 31.14 34.57 -3.96
C GLU A 19 31.45 34.23 -5.41
N LYS A 20 31.25 35.23 -6.28
CA LYS A 20 31.61 35.13 -7.69
C LYS A 20 33.13 35.01 -7.85
N ARG A 21 33.58 34.08 -8.70
CA ARG A 21 34.95 33.97 -9.15
C ARG A 21 35.10 34.54 -10.54
N GLU A 22 36.07 35.46 -10.72
CA GLU A 22 36.31 36.10 -12.02
C GLU A 22 36.92 35.14 -13.06
N ASP A 23 37.54 34.06 -12.61
CA ASP A 23 38.19 33.05 -13.45
C ASP A 23 37.33 31.81 -13.73
N ALA A 24 36.03 31.84 -13.35
CA ALA A 24 35.10 30.76 -13.59
C ALA A 24 34.16 31.08 -14.76
N ASP A 25 33.92 30.09 -15.62
CA ASP A 25 32.93 30.17 -16.72
C ASP A 25 31.52 29.89 -16.23
N GLY A 26 31.34 29.22 -15.09
CA GLY A 26 30.11 28.85 -14.45
C GLY A 26 30.31 28.03 -13.19
N TYR A 27 29.25 27.50 -12.65
CA TYR A 27 29.22 26.75 -11.41
C TYR A 27 28.37 25.49 -11.55
N ARG A 28 28.69 24.46 -10.77
CA ARG A 28 27.89 23.26 -10.55
C ARG A 28 27.49 23.23 -9.09
N VAL A 29 26.18 23.12 -8.86
CA VAL A 29 25.58 23.02 -7.51
C VAL A 29 25.30 21.58 -7.21
N TYR A 30 25.80 21.09 -6.10
CA TYR A 30 25.62 19.73 -5.62
C TYR A 30 24.87 19.73 -4.30
N TRP A 31 23.97 18.77 -4.14
CA TRP A 31 23.15 18.60 -2.96
C TRP A 31 23.22 17.16 -2.46
N SER A 32 23.00 17.00 -1.13
CA SER A 32 22.75 15.73 -0.48
C SER A 32 21.91 15.93 0.79
N ASP A 33 21.16 14.93 1.18
CA ASP A 33 20.44 14.82 2.46
C ASP A 33 21.34 14.31 3.61
N LYS A 34 22.56 13.87 3.30
CA LYS A 34 23.56 13.37 4.25
C LYS A 34 24.96 13.87 3.89
N ASP A 35 25.87 13.91 4.87
CA ASP A 35 27.29 14.17 4.63
C ASP A 35 28.13 13.06 5.27
N THR A 36 28.42 12.01 4.50
CA THR A 36 29.30 10.91 4.89
C THR A 36 30.53 10.89 3.99
N PRO A 37 31.67 10.26 4.39
CA PRO A 37 32.87 10.24 3.58
C PRO A 37 32.72 9.64 2.18
N THR A 38 31.74 8.75 1.98
CA THR A 38 31.48 8.04 0.73
C THR A 38 30.35 8.64 -0.08
N MET A 39 29.67 9.68 0.46
CA MET A 39 28.47 10.26 -0.14
C MET A 39 28.72 10.82 -1.55
N LYS A 40 27.87 10.39 -2.48
CA LYS A 40 27.82 10.87 -3.86
C LYS A 40 26.77 11.98 -3.97
N TYR A 41 27.22 13.21 -3.82
CA TYR A 41 26.34 14.36 -3.96
C TYR A 41 25.70 14.41 -5.36
N ARG A 42 24.41 14.73 -5.42
CA ARG A 42 23.65 14.89 -6.66
C ARG A 42 23.97 16.25 -7.29
N LEU A 43 24.27 16.28 -8.59
CA LEU A 43 24.29 17.51 -9.36
C LEU A 43 22.87 18.04 -9.56
N MET A 44 22.58 19.20 -9.00
CA MET A 44 21.26 19.85 -9.07
C MET A 44 21.20 20.82 -10.25
N GLU A 45 22.23 21.66 -10.43
CA GLU A 45 22.22 22.69 -11.46
C GLU A 45 23.63 23.01 -11.97
N GLU A 46 23.72 23.36 -13.27
CA GLU A 46 24.84 24.06 -13.86
C GLU A 46 24.40 25.50 -14.16
N THR A 47 25.01 26.49 -13.54
CA THR A 47 24.58 27.89 -13.60
C THR A 47 25.74 28.86 -13.78
N LYS A 48 25.44 30.10 -14.23
CA LYS A 48 26.36 31.24 -14.20
C LYS A 48 26.08 32.20 -13.06
N ASP A 49 24.93 32.04 -12.44
CA ASP A 49 24.53 32.83 -11.28
C ASP A 49 25.24 32.32 -10.02
N CYS A 50 25.35 33.16 -9.01
CA CYS A 50 25.97 32.83 -7.72
C CYS A 50 24.92 32.60 -6.63
N VAL A 51 23.75 32.07 -7.00
CA VAL A 51 22.64 31.78 -6.13
C VAL A 51 21.91 30.54 -6.65
N TYR A 52 21.40 29.74 -5.73
CA TYR A 52 20.58 28.56 -6.03
C TYR A 52 19.50 28.43 -4.98
N THR A 53 18.30 28.04 -5.38
CA THR A 53 17.18 27.75 -4.49
C THR A 53 16.85 26.27 -4.57
N LEU A 54 16.89 25.59 -3.43
CA LEU A 54 16.37 24.24 -3.26
C LEU A 54 14.97 24.32 -2.69
N HIS A 55 13.98 23.80 -3.39
CA HIS A 55 12.60 23.65 -2.92
C HIS A 55 12.43 22.26 -2.29
N LYS A 56 12.69 22.17 -1.02
CA LYS A 56 12.55 20.98 -0.18
C LYS A 56 12.28 21.40 1.25
N ALA A 57 11.54 20.55 1.97
CA ALA A 57 11.24 20.79 3.38
C ALA A 57 12.51 20.90 4.22
N THR A 58 12.64 21.95 5.01
CA THR A 58 13.85 22.28 5.77
C THR A 58 13.83 21.77 7.21
N HIS A 59 12.86 20.94 7.58
CA HIS A 59 12.85 20.19 8.84
C HIS A 59 13.87 19.04 8.86
N VAL A 60 14.47 18.72 7.71
CA VAL A 60 15.60 17.79 7.57
C VAL A 60 16.87 18.55 7.14
N PRO A 61 18.08 18.02 7.43
CA PRO A 61 19.30 18.69 7.04
C PRO A 61 19.54 18.59 5.53
N HIS A 62 20.02 19.68 4.93
CA HIS A 62 20.49 19.69 3.55
C HIS A 62 21.97 20.07 3.52
N TYR A 63 22.73 19.38 2.66
CA TYR A 63 24.16 19.58 2.50
C TYR A 63 24.47 20.02 1.07
N PHE A 64 25.24 21.08 0.93
CA PHE A 64 25.59 21.66 -0.37
C PHE A 64 27.08 21.71 -0.60
N LYS A 65 27.47 21.50 -1.85
CA LYS A 65 28.79 21.83 -2.39
C LYS A 65 28.62 22.62 -3.69
N VAL A 66 29.44 23.58 -3.93
CA VAL A 66 29.46 24.33 -5.19
C VAL A 66 30.85 24.22 -5.80
N ALA A 67 30.90 23.79 -7.06
CA ALA A 67 32.15 23.71 -7.82
C ALA A 67 32.21 24.84 -8.85
N ALA A 68 33.30 25.57 -8.90
CA ALA A 68 33.56 26.52 -9.98
C ALA A 68 34.13 25.77 -11.20
N VAL A 69 33.57 26.05 -12.38
CA VAL A 69 33.92 25.38 -13.64
C VAL A 69 34.69 26.35 -14.54
N ARG A 70 35.78 25.87 -15.16
CA ARG A 70 36.51 26.56 -16.19
C ARG A 70 36.85 25.59 -17.31
N GLU A 71 36.60 25.97 -18.56
CA GLU A 71 36.81 25.14 -19.75
C GLU A 71 36.11 23.75 -19.62
N GLY A 72 34.89 23.72 -19.01
CA GLY A 72 34.13 22.52 -18.79
C GLY A 72 34.59 21.60 -17.67
N LYS A 73 35.67 21.95 -16.94
CA LYS A 73 36.24 21.17 -15.84
C LYS A 73 36.09 21.90 -14.50
N GLU A 74 35.80 21.14 -13.46
CA GLU A 74 35.78 21.64 -12.10
C GLU A 74 37.23 21.95 -11.65
N GLN A 75 37.44 23.16 -11.18
CA GLN A 75 38.74 23.62 -10.70
C GLN A 75 38.77 23.76 -9.19
N TRP A 76 37.69 24.21 -8.59
CA TRP A 76 37.54 24.45 -7.16
C TRP A 76 36.20 23.99 -6.67
N VAL A 77 36.20 23.33 -5.52
CA VAL A 77 34.96 22.88 -4.84
C VAL A 77 34.92 23.54 -3.45
N SER A 78 33.77 24.03 -3.04
CA SER A 78 33.58 24.60 -1.70
C SER A 78 33.73 23.55 -0.61
N GLN A 79 33.86 23.99 0.64
CA GLN A 79 33.52 23.16 1.78
C GLN A 79 32.04 22.86 1.78
N VAL A 80 31.64 21.84 2.53
CA VAL A 80 30.24 21.50 2.71
C VAL A 80 29.55 22.59 3.51
N LEU A 81 28.41 23.08 2.99
CA LEU A 81 27.47 23.92 3.73
C LEU A 81 26.31 23.05 4.19
N ALA A 82 26.07 22.95 5.49
CA ALA A 82 24.92 22.28 6.07
C ALA A 82 23.85 23.33 6.46
N THR A 83 22.59 23.00 6.23
CA THR A 83 21.49 23.83 6.76
C THR A 83 21.29 23.54 8.25
N PRO A 84 20.98 24.56 9.08
CA PRO A 84 20.51 24.31 10.43
C PRO A 84 19.13 23.66 10.38
N VAL A 85 18.93 22.59 11.15
CA VAL A 85 17.64 21.91 11.26
C VAL A 85 16.82 22.58 12.35
N LYS A 86 15.63 23.02 11.98
CA LYS A 86 14.57 23.37 12.93
C LYS A 86 13.86 22.07 13.30
N LYS A 87 13.94 21.61 14.53
CA LYS A 87 13.17 20.44 14.97
C LYS A 87 11.68 20.77 14.90
N VAL A 88 11.03 20.29 13.86
CA VAL A 88 9.57 20.22 13.80
C VAL A 88 9.22 18.75 14.02
N PHE A 89 8.66 18.44 15.19
CA PHE A 89 8.11 17.11 15.45
C PHE A 89 6.65 17.11 14.97
N GLN A 90 6.29 16.15 14.17
CA GLN A 90 4.90 15.82 13.91
C GLN A 90 4.36 15.16 15.19
N GLU A 91 3.42 15.83 15.87
CA GLU A 91 2.84 15.38 17.13
C GLU A 91 1.73 14.33 16.95
N HIS A 92 1.54 13.80 15.75
CA HIS A 92 0.40 12.94 15.40
C HIS A 92 0.75 11.44 15.34
N LEU A 93 1.75 11.03 16.11
CA LEU A 93 2.01 9.61 16.34
C LEU A 93 1.18 9.16 17.54
N GLU A 94 0.79 7.89 17.55
CA GLU A 94 0.15 7.24 18.69
C GLU A 94 0.96 7.51 19.98
N ALA A 95 0.26 7.81 21.07
CA ALA A 95 0.87 8.12 22.37
C ALA A 95 1.36 6.84 23.08
N LEU A 96 2.13 6.02 22.38
CA LEU A 96 2.61 4.74 22.87
C LEU A 96 3.51 4.90 24.09
N GLY A 97 3.42 3.96 25.01
CA GLY A 97 4.34 3.79 26.10
C GLY A 97 5.75 3.45 25.65
N ARG A 98 6.72 3.47 26.57
CA ARG A 98 8.14 3.14 26.28
C ARG A 98 8.32 1.76 25.62
N GLY A 99 7.35 0.85 25.76
CA GLY A 99 7.42 -0.50 25.23
C GLY A 99 8.64 -1.25 25.74
N LEU A 100 9.02 -0.99 27.01
CA LEU A 100 10.13 -1.68 27.64
C LEU A 100 9.79 -3.16 27.77
N VAL A 101 10.70 -4.01 27.29
CA VAL A 101 10.64 -5.46 27.42
C VAL A 101 11.88 -5.93 28.14
N ALA A 102 11.72 -6.85 29.09
CA ALA A 102 12.78 -7.52 29.81
C ALA A 102 12.67 -9.03 29.57
N VAL A 103 13.68 -9.63 28.96
CA VAL A 103 13.66 -11.07 28.63
C VAL A 103 14.87 -11.79 29.17
N LYS A 104 14.66 -13.02 29.66
CA LYS A 104 15.76 -13.87 30.12
C LYS A 104 16.53 -14.43 28.94
N VAL A 105 17.83 -14.18 28.95
CA VAL A 105 18.78 -14.73 27.97
C VAL A 105 19.89 -15.52 28.67
N LYS A 106 20.73 -16.20 27.89
CA LYS A 106 21.79 -17.07 28.45
C LYS A 106 22.72 -16.38 29.46
N ASN A 107 22.96 -15.07 29.29
CA ASN A 107 23.98 -14.33 30.05
C ASN A 107 23.40 -13.19 30.93
N GLY A 108 22.11 -13.26 31.30
CA GLY A 108 21.45 -12.25 32.12
C GLY A 108 20.04 -11.92 31.61
N ILE A 109 19.63 -10.68 31.86
CA ILE A 109 18.36 -10.14 31.38
C ILE A 109 18.63 -9.13 30.29
N PHE A 110 18.05 -9.33 29.11
CA PHE A 110 18.12 -8.39 27.99
C PHE A 110 16.92 -7.46 28.02
N LEU A 111 17.20 -6.17 27.94
CA LEU A 111 16.21 -5.09 27.92
C LEU A 111 16.19 -4.45 26.53
N SER A 112 14.99 -4.10 26.05
CA SER A 112 14.80 -3.32 24.83
C SER A 112 13.65 -2.35 25.00
N TRP A 113 13.75 -1.15 24.43
CA TRP A 113 12.74 -0.10 24.56
C TRP A 113 12.69 0.79 23.32
N ARG A 114 11.62 1.61 23.19
CA ARG A 114 11.46 2.59 22.11
C ARG A 114 12.21 3.87 22.41
N MET A 115 12.85 4.45 21.38
CA MET A 115 13.25 5.84 21.35
C MET A 115 12.11 6.63 20.70
N PHE A 116 11.63 7.67 21.36
CA PHE A 116 10.58 8.51 20.80
C PHE A 116 11.15 9.54 19.85
N LEU A 117 10.35 10.00 18.88
CA LEU A 117 10.78 10.94 17.86
C LEU A 117 11.34 12.25 18.45
N TYR A 118 10.73 12.78 19.50
CA TYR A 118 11.18 13.99 20.18
C TYR A 118 12.53 13.81 20.94
N GLU A 119 12.97 12.58 21.12
CA GLU A 119 14.26 12.24 21.76
C GLU A 119 15.41 12.20 20.72
N VAL A 120 15.10 12.21 19.41
CA VAL A 120 16.09 12.17 18.34
C VAL A 120 16.71 13.55 18.15
N GLU A 121 18.04 13.63 18.18
CA GLU A 121 18.80 14.87 17.95
C GLU A 121 19.46 14.93 16.56
N GLY A 122 19.68 13.77 15.95
CA GLY A 122 20.35 13.68 14.66
C GLY A 122 20.74 12.25 14.32
N TYR A 123 21.71 12.13 13.42
CA TYR A 123 22.18 10.84 12.92
C TYR A 123 23.70 10.77 12.95
N SER A 124 24.21 9.60 13.30
CA SER A 124 25.64 9.25 13.19
C SER A 124 25.83 8.18 12.10
N SER A 125 27.08 7.77 11.88
CA SER A 125 27.40 6.64 11.00
C SER A 125 26.83 5.29 11.48
N THR A 126 26.37 5.20 12.72
CA THR A 126 25.84 3.98 13.34
C THR A 126 24.34 4.02 13.61
N GLY A 127 23.64 5.13 13.32
CA GLY A 127 22.21 5.27 13.48
C GLY A 127 21.79 6.63 14.06
N MET A 128 20.57 6.71 14.59
CA MET A 128 20.02 7.89 15.23
C MET A 128 20.79 8.20 16.53
N THR A 129 20.98 9.49 16.78
CA THR A 129 21.52 10.01 18.04
C THR A 129 20.45 10.82 18.76
N GLY A 130 20.52 10.90 20.09
CA GLY A 130 19.54 11.65 20.88
C GLY A 130 19.68 11.39 22.38
N ALA A 131 18.56 11.16 23.05
CA ALA A 131 18.54 10.94 24.48
C ALA A 131 19.42 9.76 24.93
N ASP A 132 20.13 9.94 26.04
CA ASP A 132 20.66 8.82 26.82
C ASP A 132 19.54 8.18 27.65
N TYR A 133 19.81 7.01 28.21
CA TYR A 133 18.83 6.29 29.05
C TYR A 133 19.42 5.83 30.37
N ALA A 134 18.75 6.12 31.47
CA ALA A 134 19.04 5.54 32.78
C ALA A 134 18.23 4.24 32.93
N VAL A 135 18.90 3.14 33.17
CA VAL A 135 18.29 1.81 33.38
C VAL A 135 18.18 1.50 34.87
N PHE A 136 17.02 1.06 35.29
CA PHE A 136 16.72 0.73 36.67
C PHE A 136 16.40 -0.76 36.83
N ARG A 137 16.89 -1.35 37.91
CA ARG A 137 16.50 -2.66 38.41
C ARG A 137 16.01 -2.52 39.84
N ASN A 138 14.79 -2.94 40.15
CA ASN A 138 14.17 -2.84 41.47
C ASN A 138 14.26 -1.41 42.06
N GLY A 139 13.95 -0.41 41.24
CA GLY A 139 13.99 1.02 41.57
C GLY A 139 15.40 1.63 41.74
N ARG A 140 16.48 0.86 41.54
CA ARG A 140 17.87 1.35 41.62
C ARG A 140 18.48 1.50 40.23
N GLU A 141 19.06 2.66 39.91
CA GLU A 141 19.84 2.88 38.70
C GLU A 141 21.06 1.95 38.65
N ILE A 142 21.16 1.15 37.56
CA ILE A 142 22.24 0.17 37.36
C ILE A 142 23.13 0.51 36.17
N ALA A 143 22.64 1.30 35.21
CA ALA A 143 23.40 1.68 34.02
C ALA A 143 22.92 2.99 33.42
N ARG A 144 23.81 3.62 32.62
CA ARG A 144 23.53 4.65 31.64
C ARG A 144 23.88 4.14 30.26
N VAL A 145 22.98 4.28 29.31
CA VAL A 145 23.11 3.85 27.92
C VAL A 145 23.02 5.08 27.03
N ALA A 146 24.04 5.35 26.22
CA ALA A 146 24.16 6.53 25.38
C ALA A 146 24.26 6.23 23.88
N ASP A 147 24.23 4.95 23.49
CA ASP A 147 24.52 4.50 22.12
C ASP A 147 23.50 3.48 21.58
N SER A 148 22.49 3.17 22.35
CA SER A 148 21.48 2.18 21.96
C SER A 148 20.18 2.32 22.78
N THR A 149 19.14 1.60 22.36
CA THR A 149 17.87 1.43 23.07
C THR A 149 17.72 0.01 23.62
N ASN A 150 18.84 -0.57 24.04
CA ASN A 150 18.86 -1.90 24.65
C ASN A 150 20.00 -1.99 25.69
N TYR A 151 19.87 -2.94 26.61
CA TYR A 151 20.88 -3.19 27.63
C TYR A 151 20.85 -4.65 28.06
N LEU A 152 22.04 -5.24 28.29
CA LEU A 152 22.18 -6.56 28.88
C LEU A 152 22.61 -6.47 30.33
N ASP A 153 21.67 -6.67 31.26
CA ASP A 153 21.97 -6.81 32.69
C ASP A 153 22.46 -8.23 32.98
N ARG A 154 23.76 -8.37 33.18
CA ARG A 154 24.42 -9.67 33.46
C ARG A 154 24.20 -10.18 34.90
N GLU A 155 23.76 -9.31 35.78
CA GLU A 155 23.51 -9.61 37.21
C GLU A 155 22.00 -9.78 37.50
N GLY A 156 21.14 -9.53 36.52
CA GLY A 156 19.69 -9.61 36.64
C GLY A 156 19.17 -11.05 36.78
N SER A 157 18.05 -11.17 37.45
CA SER A 157 17.33 -12.42 37.72
C SER A 157 15.89 -12.36 37.22
N GLN A 158 15.22 -13.51 37.16
CA GLN A 158 13.83 -13.64 36.72
C GLN A 158 12.82 -12.87 37.62
N GLU A 159 13.16 -12.64 38.87
CA GLU A 159 12.29 -11.97 39.84
C GLU A 159 12.48 -10.45 39.86
N ASP A 160 13.44 -9.91 39.09
CA ASP A 160 13.68 -8.49 39.04
C ASP A 160 12.63 -7.75 38.20
N VAL A 161 12.41 -6.48 38.56
CA VAL A 161 11.61 -5.55 37.74
C VAL A 161 12.48 -4.43 37.21
N TYR A 162 12.15 -3.96 36.00
CA TYR A 162 12.96 -3.00 35.26
C TYR A 162 12.16 -1.78 34.85
N ALA A 163 12.81 -0.63 34.83
CA ALA A 163 12.30 0.60 34.24
C ALA A 163 13.43 1.33 33.51
N VAL A 164 13.06 2.21 32.57
CA VAL A 164 13.99 3.06 31.84
C VAL A 164 13.49 4.49 31.86
N ALA A 165 14.40 5.44 32.08
CA ALA A 165 14.13 6.87 32.00
C ALA A 165 15.01 7.55 30.95
N PRO A 166 14.47 8.41 30.07
CA PRO A 166 15.30 9.19 29.14
C PRO A 166 16.08 10.26 29.90
N VAL A 167 17.25 10.60 29.36
CA VAL A 167 18.13 11.67 29.85
C VAL A 167 18.42 12.61 28.71
N ILE A 168 17.80 13.78 28.74
CA ILE A 168 17.91 14.81 27.69
C ILE A 168 18.68 16.00 28.22
N CYS A 169 19.70 16.44 27.51
CA CYS A 169 20.59 17.53 27.95
C CYS A 169 21.17 17.35 29.37
N GLY A 170 21.37 16.09 29.80
CA GLY A 170 21.88 15.75 31.12
C GLY A 170 20.82 15.72 32.22
N GLU A 171 19.60 16.10 31.95
CA GLU A 171 18.45 16.01 32.87
C GLU A 171 17.71 14.69 32.70
N ARG A 172 17.51 13.96 33.81
CA ARG A 172 16.74 12.72 33.79
C ARG A 172 15.26 13.04 33.94
N LEU A 173 14.47 12.57 32.97
CA LEU A 173 13.02 12.68 33.00
C LEU A 173 12.38 11.51 33.77
N GLU A 174 11.06 11.44 33.79
CA GLU A 174 10.30 10.40 34.46
C GLU A 174 10.59 9.02 33.82
N ALA A 175 10.70 8.00 34.70
CA ALA A 175 10.88 6.63 34.25
C ALA A 175 9.54 6.06 33.72
N CYS A 176 9.62 5.15 32.78
CA CYS A 176 8.44 4.39 32.34
C CYS A 176 7.94 3.47 33.47
N GLN A 177 6.75 2.91 33.31
CA GLN A 177 6.22 1.87 34.18
C GLN A 177 7.20 0.70 34.30
N GLU A 178 7.30 0.13 35.51
CA GLU A 178 8.12 -1.05 35.74
C GLU A 178 7.56 -2.27 35.06
N VAL A 179 8.44 -3.07 34.43
CA VAL A 179 8.09 -4.34 33.77
C VAL A 179 8.77 -5.52 34.48
N SER A 180 8.07 -6.63 34.55
CA SER A 180 8.62 -7.91 34.99
C SER A 180 9.38 -8.61 33.86
N VAL A 181 10.29 -9.50 34.21
CA VAL A 181 11.01 -10.31 33.21
C VAL A 181 10.10 -11.38 32.64
N TRP A 182 10.03 -11.46 31.31
CA TRP A 182 9.30 -12.52 30.63
C TRP A 182 9.93 -13.88 30.89
N GLU A 183 9.09 -14.90 30.99
CA GLU A 183 9.52 -16.27 31.23
C GLU A 183 10.32 -16.84 30.04
N HIS A 184 9.96 -16.41 28.83
CA HIS A 184 10.57 -16.80 27.55
C HIS A 184 11.08 -15.60 26.76
N GLU A 185 11.86 -15.83 25.70
CA GLU A 185 12.33 -14.79 24.76
C GLU A 185 11.21 -14.29 23.82
N TYR A 186 9.98 -14.69 24.05
CA TYR A 186 8.78 -14.34 23.28
C TYR A 186 7.56 -14.23 24.21
N LEU A 187 6.54 -13.55 23.76
CA LEU A 187 5.22 -13.48 24.38
C LEU A 187 4.26 -14.41 23.65
N ASP A 188 3.64 -15.33 24.39
CA ASP A 188 2.54 -16.14 23.87
C ASP A 188 1.22 -15.39 24.04
N ILE A 189 0.54 -15.09 22.93
CA ILE A 189 -0.77 -14.46 22.90
C ILE A 189 -1.79 -15.54 22.53
N PRO A 190 -2.65 -15.97 23.46
CA PRO A 190 -3.67 -16.98 23.18
C PRO A 190 -4.80 -16.38 22.34
N ILE A 191 -4.92 -16.79 21.08
CA ILE A 191 -5.99 -16.34 20.16
C ILE A 191 -6.95 -17.49 19.87
N GLN A 192 -8.22 -17.17 19.56
CA GLN A 192 -9.31 -18.13 19.39
C GLN A 192 -9.80 -18.15 17.93
N ALA A 193 -9.44 -19.21 17.21
CA ALA A 193 -9.90 -19.37 15.83
C ALA A 193 -11.44 -19.46 15.77
N PRO A 194 -12.07 -18.86 14.74
CA PRO A 194 -13.49 -19.08 14.47
C PRO A 194 -13.81 -20.56 14.20
N GLU A 195 -15.06 -20.94 14.37
CA GLU A 195 -15.53 -22.30 14.01
C GLU A 195 -15.42 -22.52 12.50
N GLY A 196 -14.90 -23.67 12.11
CA GLY A 196 -14.86 -24.11 10.72
C GLY A 196 -16.27 -24.37 10.14
N GLY A 197 -16.32 -24.65 8.86
CA GLY A 197 -17.58 -24.89 8.17
C GLY A 197 -17.45 -25.81 6.97
N VAL A 198 -18.53 -25.85 6.18
CA VAL A 198 -18.62 -26.60 4.92
C VAL A 198 -19.18 -25.69 3.85
N THR A 199 -18.54 -25.63 2.68
CA THR A 199 -18.98 -24.84 1.53
C THR A 199 -20.24 -25.46 0.87
N PRO A 200 -20.95 -24.74 0.00
CA PRO A 200 -22.06 -25.29 -0.80
C PRO A 200 -21.63 -26.50 -1.66
N SER A 201 -20.38 -26.58 -2.08
CA SER A 201 -19.83 -27.72 -2.83
C SER A 201 -19.41 -28.90 -1.94
N GLY A 202 -19.61 -28.82 -0.60
CA GLY A 202 -19.30 -29.90 0.35
C GLY A 202 -17.84 -29.93 0.84
N GLN A 203 -17.03 -28.92 0.54
CA GLN A 203 -15.65 -28.82 1.03
C GLN A 203 -15.65 -28.32 2.48
N SER A 204 -15.07 -29.08 3.40
CA SER A 204 -14.84 -28.65 4.79
C SER A 204 -13.64 -27.71 4.88
N TYR A 205 -13.71 -26.74 5.79
CA TYR A 205 -12.61 -25.83 6.09
C TYR A 205 -12.54 -25.52 7.60
N VAL A 206 -11.36 -25.15 8.04
CA VAL A 206 -11.07 -24.57 9.36
C VAL A 206 -10.33 -23.25 9.16
N TYR A 207 -10.00 -22.53 10.23
CA TYR A 207 -9.33 -21.25 10.14
C TYR A 207 -7.88 -21.33 10.61
N HIS A 208 -7.04 -20.47 10.04
CA HIS A 208 -5.71 -20.14 10.52
C HIS A 208 -5.52 -18.62 10.53
N ALA A 209 -4.73 -18.12 11.48
CA ALA A 209 -4.29 -16.73 11.49
C ALA A 209 -3.43 -16.48 10.27
N ASN A 210 -3.69 -15.36 9.57
CA ASN A 210 -2.99 -14.97 8.35
C ASN A 210 -2.32 -13.61 8.53
N ASP A 211 -2.88 -12.54 7.94
CA ASP A 211 -2.33 -11.20 8.09
C ASP A 211 -2.66 -10.62 9.48
N MET A 212 -1.82 -9.69 9.93
CA MET A 212 -2.01 -9.00 11.19
C MET A 212 -1.58 -7.53 11.05
N SER A 213 -2.28 -6.63 11.71
CA SER A 213 -1.88 -5.26 11.96
C SER A 213 -1.93 -4.95 13.45
N VAL A 214 -1.32 -3.85 13.85
CA VAL A 214 -1.32 -3.38 15.24
C VAL A 214 -1.78 -1.92 15.30
N GLY A 215 -2.37 -1.53 16.43
CA GLY A 215 -2.72 -0.16 16.77
C GLY A 215 -3.05 -0.07 18.24
N ASP A 216 -2.86 1.09 18.84
CA ASP A 216 -3.38 1.41 20.19
C ASP A 216 -4.86 1.79 20.01
N VAL A 217 -5.74 0.79 20.10
CA VAL A 217 -7.18 0.99 19.79
C VAL A 217 -7.98 1.52 20.98
N ASP A 218 -7.45 1.43 22.21
CA ASP A 218 -8.14 1.92 23.41
C ASP A 218 -7.45 3.11 24.09
N GLY A 219 -6.25 3.49 23.61
CA GLY A 219 -5.51 4.67 24.06
C GLY A 219 -4.76 4.43 25.37
N ASP A 220 -4.43 3.17 25.70
CA ASP A 220 -3.69 2.83 26.92
C ASP A 220 -2.16 2.90 26.75
N GLY A 221 -1.66 3.13 25.54
CA GLY A 221 -0.24 3.24 25.19
C GLY A 221 0.42 1.91 24.86
N GLU A 222 -0.32 0.82 24.80
CA GLU A 222 0.11 -0.48 24.31
C GLU A 222 -0.59 -0.80 22.98
N TYR A 223 -0.05 -1.72 22.19
CA TYR A 223 -0.69 -2.16 20.96
C TYR A 223 -1.67 -3.29 21.21
N GLU A 224 -2.84 -3.21 20.57
CA GLU A 224 -3.69 -4.34 20.27
C GLU A 224 -3.33 -4.93 18.92
N TYR A 225 -3.74 -6.19 18.73
CA TYR A 225 -3.51 -6.96 17.51
C TYR A 225 -4.82 -7.19 16.77
N ILE A 226 -4.89 -6.73 15.53
CA ILE A 226 -5.98 -7.03 14.61
C ILE A 226 -5.54 -8.19 13.72
N VAL A 227 -6.11 -9.37 13.96
CA VAL A 227 -5.74 -10.63 13.30
C VAL A 227 -6.78 -10.99 12.25
N LYS A 228 -6.35 -11.20 11.03
CA LYS A 228 -7.17 -11.76 9.94
C LYS A 228 -7.18 -13.27 10.02
N TRP A 229 -8.36 -13.84 10.06
CA TRP A 229 -8.60 -15.27 10.00
C TRP A 229 -9.00 -15.69 8.60
N ASP A 230 -8.13 -16.41 7.92
CA ASP A 230 -8.43 -17.01 6.62
C ASP A 230 -8.91 -18.46 6.78
N PRO A 231 -9.99 -18.84 6.05
CA PRO A 231 -10.35 -20.24 5.96
C PRO A 231 -9.31 -21.00 5.15
N THR A 232 -9.07 -22.27 5.49
CA THR A 232 -8.08 -23.13 4.80
C THR A 232 -8.36 -23.35 3.31
N ASN A 233 -9.54 -22.95 2.84
CA ASN A 233 -9.95 -22.95 1.44
C ASN A 233 -10.04 -21.53 0.85
N SER A 234 -9.35 -20.55 1.43
CA SER A 234 -9.19 -19.23 0.80
C SER A 234 -8.54 -19.37 -0.58
N GLN A 235 -8.92 -18.51 -1.53
CA GLN A 235 -8.51 -18.62 -2.93
C GLN A 235 -7.97 -17.28 -3.44
N ASP A 236 -6.92 -17.32 -4.25
CA ASP A 236 -6.54 -16.18 -5.06
C ASP A 236 -7.68 -15.78 -6.02
N VAL A 237 -7.72 -14.51 -6.41
CA VAL A 237 -8.74 -13.96 -7.33
C VAL A 237 -8.73 -14.62 -8.70
N SER A 238 -7.65 -15.31 -9.09
CA SER A 238 -7.53 -16.07 -10.35
C SER A 238 -8.03 -17.52 -10.24
N ILE A 239 -8.40 -17.98 -9.05
CA ILE A 239 -8.74 -19.38 -8.79
C ILE A 239 -10.21 -19.50 -8.40
N LYS A 240 -10.96 -20.33 -9.14
CA LYS A 240 -12.37 -20.62 -8.87
C LYS A 240 -12.56 -21.51 -7.64
N GLY A 241 -13.76 -21.47 -7.08
CA GLY A 241 -14.22 -22.27 -5.94
C GLY A 241 -14.76 -21.41 -4.81
N TYR A 242 -15.68 -21.99 -4.04
CA TYR A 242 -16.21 -21.35 -2.84
C TYR A 242 -15.13 -21.21 -1.77
N THR A 243 -15.22 -20.17 -0.96
CA THR A 243 -14.41 -19.98 0.25
C THR A 243 -15.29 -19.97 1.48
N GLY A 244 -14.71 -20.24 2.65
CA GLY A 244 -15.31 -19.83 3.91
C GLY A 244 -15.34 -18.28 4.01
N LYS A 245 -16.01 -17.77 5.04
CA LYS A 245 -15.98 -16.34 5.37
C LYS A 245 -14.58 -15.93 5.86
N CYS A 246 -14.25 -14.66 5.75
CA CYS A 246 -13.08 -14.06 6.40
C CYS A 246 -13.52 -13.36 7.69
N TYR A 247 -12.66 -13.35 8.72
CA TYR A 247 -12.89 -12.59 9.96
C TYR A 247 -11.70 -11.71 10.27
N LEU A 248 -11.95 -10.59 10.96
CA LEU A 248 -10.93 -9.76 11.60
C LEU A 248 -11.25 -9.71 13.09
N ASP A 249 -10.27 -10.04 13.93
CA ASP A 249 -10.39 -10.06 15.38
C ASP A 249 -9.41 -9.09 16.01
N CYS A 250 -9.82 -8.35 17.02
CA CYS A 250 -8.95 -7.51 17.82
C CYS A 250 -8.67 -8.14 19.18
N TYR A 251 -7.39 -8.28 19.53
CA TYR A 251 -6.93 -8.89 20.77
C TYR A 251 -5.98 -7.96 21.52
N LYS A 252 -6.11 -7.96 22.84
CA LYS A 252 -5.05 -7.45 23.73
C LYS A 252 -3.87 -8.43 23.81
N LEU A 253 -2.74 -7.95 24.34
CA LEU A 253 -1.53 -8.77 24.54
C LEU A 253 -1.74 -9.99 25.45
N ASP A 254 -2.74 -9.96 26.32
CA ASP A 254 -3.10 -11.09 27.19
C ASP A 254 -4.05 -12.10 26.51
N GLY A 255 -4.43 -11.85 25.26
CA GLY A 255 -5.36 -12.69 24.50
C GLY A 255 -6.84 -12.36 24.71
N THR A 256 -7.16 -11.27 25.40
CA THR A 256 -8.54 -10.79 25.54
C THR A 256 -9.07 -10.35 24.18
N LEU A 257 -10.12 -11.02 23.69
CA LEU A 257 -10.82 -10.66 22.46
C LEU A 257 -11.74 -9.47 22.72
N LEU A 258 -11.47 -8.34 22.04
CA LEU A 258 -12.27 -7.11 22.17
C LEU A 258 -13.48 -7.16 21.23
N TRP A 259 -13.25 -7.49 19.97
CA TRP A 259 -14.29 -7.61 18.96
C TRP A 259 -13.89 -8.56 17.82
N ARG A 260 -14.92 -9.03 17.09
CA ARG A 260 -14.81 -9.84 15.87
C ARG A 260 -15.67 -9.24 14.76
N LEU A 261 -15.07 -8.94 13.62
CA LEU A 261 -15.76 -8.56 12.39
C LEU A 261 -15.94 -9.78 11.50
N ASP A 262 -17.17 -10.28 11.35
CA ASP A 262 -17.55 -11.24 10.32
C ASP A 262 -17.72 -10.49 8.99
N MET A 263 -16.87 -10.72 8.02
CA MET A 263 -16.92 -10.06 6.72
C MET A 263 -18.15 -10.45 5.90
N GLY A 264 -18.87 -11.50 6.33
CA GLY A 264 -20.04 -12.00 5.64
C GLY A 264 -19.72 -12.85 4.41
N VAL A 265 -20.78 -13.34 3.74
CA VAL A 265 -20.64 -14.19 2.55
C VAL A 265 -20.28 -13.39 1.29
N ASN A 266 -20.56 -12.09 1.28
CA ASN A 266 -20.39 -11.22 0.12
C ASN A 266 -18.98 -10.59 0.03
N ILE A 267 -18.06 -11.01 0.88
CA ILE A 267 -16.62 -10.78 0.76
C ILE A 267 -15.94 -12.15 0.64
N ARG A 268 -15.31 -12.39 -0.50
CA ARG A 268 -14.58 -13.63 -0.74
C ARG A 268 -13.29 -13.66 0.07
N ALA A 269 -12.89 -14.81 0.61
CA ALA A 269 -11.64 -14.95 1.33
C ALA A 269 -10.47 -15.22 0.37
N GLY A 270 -9.38 -14.45 0.52
CA GLY A 270 -8.15 -14.59 -0.28
C GLY A 270 -7.28 -13.34 -0.18
N ALA A 271 -6.08 -13.41 -0.74
CA ALA A 271 -5.02 -12.43 -0.54
C ALA A 271 -5.38 -10.99 -0.96
N HIS A 272 -6.29 -10.80 -1.93
CA HIS A 272 -6.54 -9.48 -2.53
C HIS A 272 -7.92 -8.88 -2.20
N TYR A 273 -8.77 -9.59 -1.45
CA TYR A 273 -10.15 -9.15 -1.21
C TYR A 273 -10.33 -8.30 0.04
N THR A 274 -9.53 -8.55 1.07
CA THR A 274 -9.72 -8.02 2.43
C THR A 274 -8.47 -7.27 2.85
N GLN A 275 -8.22 -6.13 2.24
CA GLN A 275 -7.21 -5.17 2.70
C GLN A 275 -7.81 -4.35 3.82
N PHE A 276 -7.10 -4.18 4.93
CA PHE A 276 -7.52 -3.34 6.05
C PHE A 276 -6.36 -2.50 6.56
N MET A 277 -6.65 -1.28 6.98
CA MET A 277 -5.69 -0.34 7.53
C MET A 277 -6.07 0.00 8.96
N VAL A 278 -5.09 -0.06 9.85
CA VAL A 278 -5.24 0.31 11.27
C VAL A 278 -4.34 1.50 11.53
N TYR A 279 -4.93 2.63 11.87
CA TYR A 279 -4.23 3.88 12.11
C TYR A 279 -5.12 4.87 12.87
N ASP A 280 -4.54 5.83 13.59
CA ASP A 280 -5.28 6.95 14.18
C ASP A 280 -5.60 7.98 13.07
N PHE A 281 -6.70 7.76 12.34
CA PHE A 281 -7.09 8.60 11.20
C PHE A 281 -7.76 9.92 11.61
N ASN A 282 -8.40 9.95 12.78
CA ASN A 282 -9.11 11.13 13.27
C ASN A 282 -8.29 11.99 14.22
N LEU A 283 -7.09 11.52 14.61
CA LEU A 283 -6.13 12.14 15.51
C LEU A 283 -6.68 12.31 16.94
N ASP A 284 -7.45 11.33 17.45
CA ASP A 284 -7.94 11.33 18.82
C ASP A 284 -7.05 10.53 19.79
N GLY A 285 -5.97 9.94 19.28
CA GLY A 285 -4.99 9.14 20.04
C GLY A 285 -5.35 7.67 20.14
N LYS A 286 -6.33 7.19 19.35
CA LYS A 286 -6.72 5.78 19.24
C LYS A 286 -6.78 5.37 17.79
N ALA A 287 -6.36 4.16 17.50
CA ALA A 287 -6.39 3.68 16.13
C ALA A 287 -7.80 3.25 15.69
N GLU A 288 -8.21 3.69 14.51
CA GLU A 288 -9.36 3.19 13.76
C GLU A 288 -8.95 2.02 12.86
N MET A 289 -9.96 1.31 12.33
CA MET A 289 -9.78 0.32 11.28
C MET A 289 -10.65 0.64 10.07
N ALA A 290 -10.01 0.87 8.92
CA ALA A 290 -10.67 1.00 7.62
C ALA A 290 -10.65 -0.32 6.86
N VAL A 291 -11.80 -0.76 6.33
CA VAL A 291 -11.89 -2.02 5.57
C VAL A 291 -13.01 -1.98 4.55
N LYS A 292 -12.83 -2.69 3.44
CA LYS A 292 -13.90 -2.93 2.46
C LYS A 292 -14.94 -3.87 3.06
N THR A 293 -16.22 -3.50 2.99
CA THR A 293 -17.36 -4.27 3.50
C THR A 293 -18.43 -4.49 2.44
N ALA A 294 -19.44 -5.27 2.76
CA ALA A 294 -20.58 -5.57 1.88
C ALA A 294 -21.83 -5.92 2.73
N PRO A 295 -23.03 -6.03 2.12
CA PRO A 295 -24.18 -6.57 2.82
C PRO A 295 -23.88 -7.91 3.50
N GLY A 296 -24.26 -8.07 4.77
CA GLY A 296 -23.97 -9.24 5.59
C GLY A 296 -22.71 -9.12 6.45
N THR A 297 -21.91 -8.05 6.32
CA THR A 297 -20.79 -7.76 7.24
C THR A 297 -21.34 -7.37 8.61
N LYS A 298 -20.79 -7.98 9.68
CA LYS A 298 -21.33 -7.87 11.03
C LYS A 298 -20.22 -7.79 12.08
N MET A 299 -20.32 -6.80 12.96
CA MET A 299 -19.44 -6.62 14.12
C MET A 299 -20.05 -7.28 15.35
N THR A 300 -19.24 -8.02 16.10
CA THR A 300 -19.54 -8.55 17.44
C THR A 300 -18.51 -7.99 18.43
N ARG A 301 -18.98 -7.32 19.46
CA ARG A 301 -18.13 -6.79 20.55
C ARG A 301 -18.29 -7.69 21.77
N PHE A 302 -17.23 -7.81 22.57
CA PHE A 302 -17.20 -8.70 23.72
C PHE A 302 -16.92 -7.94 25.03
N HIS A 303 -17.46 -8.46 26.12
CA HIS A 303 -17.02 -8.09 27.47
C HIS A 303 -15.70 -8.78 27.82
N ALA A 304 -15.00 -8.29 28.83
CA ALA A 304 -13.74 -8.88 29.30
C ALA A 304 -13.85 -10.36 29.74
N ASP A 305 -15.07 -10.83 30.09
CA ASP A 305 -15.33 -12.23 30.42
C ASP A 305 -15.62 -13.11 29.18
N GLY A 306 -15.49 -12.55 27.97
CA GLY A 306 -15.75 -13.23 26.70
C GLY A 306 -17.22 -13.35 26.31
N SER A 307 -18.15 -12.82 27.11
CA SER A 307 -19.58 -12.78 26.71
C SER A 307 -19.83 -11.69 25.66
N VAL A 308 -20.79 -11.92 24.78
CA VAL A 308 -21.18 -10.95 23.75
C VAL A 308 -21.80 -9.72 24.39
N ALA A 309 -21.20 -8.55 24.13
CA ALA A 309 -21.72 -7.26 24.57
C ALA A 309 -22.73 -6.69 23.57
N GLU A 310 -22.42 -6.76 22.29
CA GLU A 310 -23.24 -6.25 21.19
C GLU A 310 -22.94 -7.02 19.91
N GLU A 311 -23.96 -7.16 19.07
CA GLU A 311 -23.84 -7.70 17.72
C GLU A 311 -24.65 -6.83 16.76
N ARG A 312 -23.99 -6.30 15.71
CA ARG A 312 -24.61 -5.36 14.79
C ARG A 312 -24.05 -5.51 13.36
N TYR A 313 -24.95 -5.49 12.39
CA TYR A 313 -24.56 -5.30 10.99
C TYR A 313 -24.08 -3.88 10.74
N ILE A 314 -23.22 -3.68 9.73
CA ILE A 314 -22.87 -2.36 9.22
C ILE A 314 -24.11 -1.61 8.74
N THR A 315 -24.06 -0.29 8.71
CA THR A 315 -25.13 0.54 8.18
C THR A 315 -25.02 0.63 6.66
N MET A 316 -25.96 0.02 5.94
CA MET A 316 -26.01 0.15 4.49
C MET A 316 -26.45 1.55 4.07
N PRO A 317 -25.89 2.13 2.99
CA PRO A 317 -26.39 3.36 2.40
C PRO A 317 -27.90 3.27 2.09
N GLN A 318 -28.66 4.33 2.40
CA GLN A 318 -30.12 4.33 2.23
C GLN A 318 -30.53 4.07 0.78
N SER A 319 -29.75 4.54 -0.21
CA SER A 319 -29.99 4.26 -1.63
C SER A 319 -30.06 2.78 -1.96
N ASP A 320 -29.21 1.97 -1.30
CA ASP A 320 -29.14 0.53 -1.55
C ASP A 320 -30.29 -0.20 -0.85
N VAL A 321 -30.63 0.24 0.36
CA VAL A 321 -31.84 -0.25 1.06
C VAL A 321 -33.09 0.04 0.23
N ASP A 322 -33.21 1.25 -0.32
CA ASP A 322 -34.32 1.66 -1.18
C ASP A 322 -34.35 0.87 -2.51
N ALA A 323 -33.18 0.45 -3.01
CA ALA A 323 -33.05 -0.44 -4.17
C ALA A 323 -33.38 -1.91 -3.87
N GLY A 324 -33.62 -2.25 -2.59
CA GLY A 324 -34.04 -3.57 -2.16
C GLY A 324 -32.92 -4.50 -1.70
N TYR A 325 -31.69 -4.00 -1.57
CA TYR A 325 -30.58 -4.76 -0.99
C TYR A 325 -30.75 -4.95 0.52
N SER A 326 -30.27 -6.08 1.03
CA SER A 326 -30.36 -6.44 2.44
C SER A 326 -29.15 -7.23 2.94
N HIS A 327 -29.00 -7.31 4.26
CA HIS A 327 -27.95 -8.13 4.88
C HIS A 327 -28.16 -9.64 4.73
N GLU A 328 -29.34 -10.07 4.31
CA GLU A 328 -29.67 -11.49 4.04
C GLU A 328 -29.28 -11.91 2.61
N ASP A 329 -28.86 -10.97 1.76
CA ASP A 329 -28.51 -11.26 0.38
C ASP A 329 -27.21 -12.08 0.29
N ASN A 330 -27.16 -12.95 -0.72
CA ASN A 330 -25.97 -13.74 -1.06
C ASN A 330 -25.69 -13.61 -2.56
N TYR A 331 -24.58 -12.97 -2.91
CA TYR A 331 -24.14 -12.72 -4.29
C TYR A 331 -23.09 -13.71 -4.78
N VAL A 332 -22.73 -14.70 -3.97
CA VAL A 332 -21.74 -15.73 -4.35
C VAL A 332 -22.34 -16.60 -5.45
N CYS A 333 -21.74 -16.58 -6.64
CA CYS A 333 -22.26 -17.31 -7.79
C CYS A 333 -21.98 -18.80 -7.73
N SER A 334 -22.96 -19.59 -8.18
CA SER A 334 -22.77 -20.97 -8.62
C SER A 334 -22.34 -21.01 -10.10
N ALA A 335 -21.88 -22.15 -10.58
CA ALA A 335 -21.59 -22.34 -12.01
C ALA A 335 -22.83 -22.10 -12.91
N GLN A 336 -24.02 -22.40 -12.39
CA GLN A 336 -25.28 -22.13 -13.09
C GLN A 336 -25.56 -20.62 -13.14
N ASP A 337 -25.37 -19.88 -12.02
CA ASP A 337 -25.54 -18.44 -11.98
C ASP A 337 -24.58 -17.72 -12.94
N TYR A 338 -23.34 -18.20 -13.03
CA TYR A 338 -22.38 -17.66 -14.00
C TYR A 338 -22.82 -17.88 -15.44
N ARG A 339 -23.33 -19.04 -15.77
CA ARG A 339 -23.89 -19.34 -17.11
C ARG A 339 -25.06 -18.42 -17.45
N GLU A 340 -26.01 -18.23 -16.55
CA GLU A 340 -27.13 -17.32 -16.71
C GLU A 340 -26.66 -15.87 -16.89
N HIS A 341 -25.67 -15.45 -16.08
CA HIS A 341 -25.05 -14.14 -16.23
C HIS A 341 -24.46 -13.92 -17.61
N MET A 342 -23.72 -14.90 -18.16
CA MET A 342 -23.20 -14.79 -19.53
C MET A 342 -24.29 -14.69 -20.59
N VAL A 343 -25.43 -15.37 -20.39
CA VAL A 343 -26.61 -15.23 -21.28
C VAL A 343 -27.14 -13.79 -21.22
N GLU A 344 -27.27 -13.20 -20.04
CA GLU A 344 -27.72 -11.81 -19.86
C GLU A 344 -26.76 -10.81 -20.50
N VAL A 345 -25.44 -10.97 -20.30
CA VAL A 345 -24.42 -10.16 -20.95
C VAL A 345 -24.54 -10.24 -22.47
N PHE A 346 -24.76 -11.43 -23.02
CA PHE A 346 -24.87 -11.62 -24.47
C PHE A 346 -26.18 -11.06 -25.04
N MET A 347 -27.29 -11.17 -24.32
CA MET A 347 -28.53 -10.51 -24.71
C MET A 347 -28.39 -8.99 -24.77
N GLY A 348 -27.69 -8.40 -23.79
CA GLY A 348 -27.40 -6.97 -23.71
C GLY A 348 -26.30 -6.48 -24.64
N TRP A 349 -25.64 -7.36 -25.40
CA TRP A 349 -24.45 -7.02 -26.20
C TRP A 349 -24.64 -5.82 -27.10
N HIS A 350 -25.76 -5.73 -27.81
CA HIS A 350 -26.10 -4.68 -28.76
C HIS A 350 -26.32 -3.31 -28.13
N GLU A 351 -26.54 -3.24 -26.83
CA GLU A 351 -26.72 -2.01 -26.04
C GLU A 351 -25.43 -1.57 -25.35
N HIS A 352 -24.40 -2.44 -25.33
CA HIS A 352 -23.14 -2.13 -24.65
C HIS A 352 -22.50 -0.88 -25.28
N PRO A 353 -22.07 0.12 -24.47
CA PRO A 353 -21.55 1.39 -24.98
C PRO A 353 -20.40 1.24 -26.01
N GLU A 354 -19.48 0.30 -25.79
CA GLU A 354 -18.34 0.03 -26.67
C GLU A 354 -18.78 -0.59 -28.02
N VAL A 355 -19.86 -1.35 -28.01
CA VAL A 355 -20.47 -1.92 -29.24
C VAL A 355 -21.23 -0.83 -30.02
N VAL A 356 -22.02 -0.03 -29.33
CA VAL A 356 -22.75 1.11 -29.90
C VAL A 356 -21.76 2.14 -30.46
N GLY A 357 -20.69 2.41 -29.71
CA GLY A 357 -19.61 3.32 -30.13
C GLY A 357 -18.72 2.77 -31.25
N GLY A 358 -18.84 1.49 -31.58
CA GLY A 358 -18.07 0.84 -32.64
C GLY A 358 -16.62 0.51 -32.29
N GLN A 359 -16.30 0.49 -30.99
CA GLN A 359 -15.00 0.07 -30.48
C GLN A 359 -14.89 -1.46 -30.50
N TRP A 360 -15.98 -2.15 -30.10
CA TRP A 360 -16.07 -3.60 -30.11
C TRP A 360 -16.86 -4.11 -31.33
N PRO A 361 -16.69 -5.40 -31.68
CA PRO A 361 -17.45 -6.02 -32.77
C PRO A 361 -18.95 -5.93 -32.53
N LYS A 362 -19.71 -5.75 -33.58
CA LYS A 362 -21.17 -5.60 -33.49
C LYS A 362 -21.89 -6.89 -33.09
N THR A 363 -21.26 -8.03 -33.32
CA THR A 363 -21.82 -9.33 -33.03
C THR A 363 -20.82 -10.19 -32.26
N LEU A 364 -21.33 -11.09 -31.41
CA LEU A 364 -20.50 -12.03 -30.65
C LEU A 364 -19.84 -13.05 -31.58
N GLU A 365 -20.47 -13.38 -32.72
CA GLU A 365 -19.87 -14.23 -33.74
C GLU A 365 -18.56 -13.62 -34.24
N GLU A 366 -18.54 -12.29 -34.50
CA GLU A 366 -17.30 -11.58 -34.85
C GLU A 366 -16.26 -11.66 -33.72
N CYS A 367 -16.69 -11.52 -32.48
CA CYS A 367 -15.79 -11.67 -31.32
C CYS A 367 -15.12 -13.04 -31.28
N PHE A 368 -15.86 -14.09 -31.61
CA PHE A 368 -15.42 -15.48 -31.54
C PHE A 368 -14.85 -16.04 -32.85
N GLY A 369 -14.81 -15.22 -33.91
CA GLY A 369 -14.32 -15.64 -35.24
C GLY A 369 -15.26 -16.62 -35.94
N LEU A 370 -16.55 -16.52 -35.70
CA LEU A 370 -17.60 -17.34 -36.33
C LEU A 370 -18.24 -16.63 -37.49
N GLU A 371 -18.86 -17.40 -38.41
CA GLU A 371 -19.76 -16.87 -39.40
C GLU A 371 -21.03 -16.35 -38.74
N LYS A 372 -21.54 -15.20 -39.21
CA LYS A 372 -22.75 -14.58 -38.65
C LYS A 372 -23.95 -15.52 -38.85
N LYS A 373 -24.60 -15.85 -37.74
CA LYS A 373 -25.75 -16.76 -37.67
C LYS A 373 -27.00 -16.07 -37.17
N TYR A 374 -26.87 -15.16 -36.20
CA TYR A 374 -27.97 -14.61 -35.42
C TYR A 374 -28.34 -13.18 -35.82
N SER A 375 -29.57 -12.78 -35.53
CA SER A 375 -30.04 -11.40 -35.64
C SER A 375 -29.93 -10.71 -34.25
N TYR A 376 -29.50 -9.43 -34.26
CA TYR A 376 -29.40 -8.62 -33.03
C TYR A 376 -30.56 -7.62 -32.98
N PRO A 377 -31.17 -7.39 -31.79
CA PRO A 377 -30.85 -7.98 -30.48
C PRO A 377 -31.07 -9.49 -30.45
N LEU A 378 -30.21 -10.21 -29.69
CA LEU A 378 -30.35 -11.65 -29.52
C LEU A 378 -31.59 -11.99 -28.72
N CYS A 379 -32.31 -13.04 -29.11
CA CYS A 379 -33.28 -13.68 -28.24
C CYS A 379 -32.55 -14.53 -27.18
N ARG A 380 -33.25 -14.96 -26.12
CA ARG A 380 -32.66 -15.72 -25.03
C ARG A 380 -32.05 -17.05 -25.51
N GLU A 381 -32.73 -17.73 -26.42
CA GLU A 381 -32.29 -19.00 -26.99
C GLU A 381 -30.99 -18.86 -27.78
N ASP A 382 -30.87 -17.81 -28.60
CA ASP A 382 -29.65 -17.53 -29.38
C ASP A 382 -28.48 -17.14 -28.46
N ALA A 383 -28.75 -16.34 -27.41
CA ALA A 383 -27.75 -15.97 -26.42
C ALA A 383 -27.28 -17.18 -25.59
N GLN A 384 -28.19 -18.11 -25.25
CA GLN A 384 -27.83 -19.36 -24.59
C GLN A 384 -26.91 -20.22 -25.47
N GLU A 385 -27.21 -20.36 -26.78
CA GLU A 385 -26.37 -21.13 -27.68
C GLU A 385 -24.96 -20.53 -27.79
N LEU A 386 -24.83 -19.20 -27.84
CA LEU A 386 -23.54 -18.50 -27.87
C LEU A 386 -22.81 -18.61 -26.52
N ALA A 387 -23.52 -18.56 -25.37
CA ALA A 387 -22.91 -18.74 -24.06
C ALA A 387 -22.35 -20.18 -23.89
N GLU A 388 -23.11 -21.20 -24.34
CA GLU A 388 -22.63 -22.58 -24.37
C GLU A 388 -21.38 -22.73 -25.27
N TYR A 389 -21.39 -22.10 -26.44
CA TYR A 389 -20.20 -22.09 -27.32
C TYR A 389 -19.01 -21.39 -26.65
N PHE A 390 -19.24 -20.23 -26.02
CA PHE A 390 -18.19 -19.51 -25.30
C PHE A 390 -17.57 -20.36 -24.19
N ILE A 391 -18.39 -20.94 -23.32
CA ILE A 391 -17.96 -21.70 -22.13
C ILE A 391 -17.26 -23.00 -22.53
N HIS A 392 -17.82 -23.76 -23.48
CA HIS A 392 -17.38 -25.12 -23.77
C HIS A 392 -16.47 -25.26 -25.00
N THR A 393 -16.38 -24.23 -25.83
CA THR A 393 -15.58 -24.29 -27.08
C THR A 393 -14.57 -23.17 -27.17
N PHE A 394 -15.01 -21.91 -27.16
CA PHE A 394 -14.12 -20.77 -27.38
C PHE A 394 -13.09 -20.61 -26.24
N ALA A 395 -13.54 -20.53 -25.01
CA ALA A 395 -12.65 -20.32 -23.87
C ALA A 395 -11.63 -21.49 -23.69
N PRO A 396 -12.03 -22.77 -23.74
CA PRO A 396 -11.07 -23.88 -23.71
C PRO A 396 -10.09 -23.89 -24.88
N SER A 397 -10.50 -23.40 -26.06
CA SER A 397 -9.60 -23.32 -27.24
C SER A 397 -8.44 -22.34 -27.02
N LYS A 398 -8.64 -21.29 -26.21
CA LYS A 398 -7.59 -20.30 -25.87
C LYS A 398 -6.62 -20.85 -24.81
N SER A 399 -7.12 -21.61 -23.84
CA SER A 399 -6.32 -22.26 -22.81
C SER A 399 -7.10 -23.42 -22.17
N PRO A 400 -6.48 -24.61 -21.99
CA PRO A 400 -7.13 -25.72 -21.29
C PRO A 400 -7.41 -25.44 -19.81
N LYS A 401 -6.89 -24.34 -19.26
CA LYS A 401 -7.17 -23.89 -17.89
C LYS A 401 -8.45 -23.06 -17.80
N ASN A 402 -9.05 -22.67 -18.92
CA ASN A 402 -10.31 -21.92 -18.97
C ASN A 402 -11.52 -22.86 -18.79
N GLU A 403 -11.68 -23.38 -17.59
CA GLU A 403 -12.79 -24.28 -17.21
C GLU A 403 -13.97 -23.45 -16.69
N LEU A 404 -14.60 -22.64 -17.56
CA LEU A 404 -15.68 -21.74 -17.18
C LEU A 404 -16.99 -22.47 -16.80
N ASP A 405 -17.15 -23.70 -17.23
CA ASP A 405 -18.23 -24.61 -16.80
C ASP A 405 -18.22 -24.93 -15.29
N LYS A 406 -17.06 -24.69 -14.64
CA LYS A 406 -16.86 -24.89 -13.20
C LYS A 406 -16.62 -23.56 -12.48
N PHE A 407 -16.99 -22.44 -13.10
CA PHE A 407 -16.78 -21.13 -12.51
C PHE A 407 -17.80 -20.87 -11.41
N GLU A 408 -17.36 -20.96 -10.15
CA GLU A 408 -18.18 -20.78 -8.96
C GLU A 408 -17.41 -20.11 -7.83
N GLY A 409 -18.10 -19.58 -6.84
CA GLY A 409 -17.52 -19.01 -5.64
C GLY A 409 -17.05 -17.55 -5.80
N PHE A 410 -17.30 -16.92 -6.94
CA PHE A 410 -17.01 -15.50 -7.18
C PHE A 410 -18.21 -14.61 -6.91
N ILE A 411 -17.95 -13.30 -6.81
CA ILE A 411 -18.97 -12.27 -6.61
C ILE A 411 -18.77 -11.24 -7.73
N PHE A 412 -19.70 -11.20 -8.70
CA PHE A 412 -19.63 -10.27 -9.84
C PHE A 412 -20.76 -9.21 -9.84
N LYS A 413 -21.56 -9.16 -8.79
CA LYS A 413 -22.66 -8.20 -8.60
C LYS A 413 -22.84 -7.89 -7.12
N GLY A 414 -23.69 -6.92 -6.81
CA GLY A 414 -24.00 -6.48 -5.46
C GLY A 414 -23.21 -5.25 -5.02
N PRO A 415 -23.70 -4.52 -4.02
CA PRO A 415 -23.05 -3.34 -3.51
C PRO A 415 -21.77 -3.66 -2.75
N GLU A 416 -20.84 -2.72 -2.80
CA GLU A 416 -19.56 -2.75 -2.10
C GLU A 416 -19.40 -1.44 -1.33
N TYR A 417 -18.84 -1.51 -0.12
CA TYR A 417 -18.70 -0.37 0.78
C TYR A 417 -17.27 -0.23 1.29
N LEU A 418 -16.96 0.96 1.78
CA LEU A 418 -15.80 1.24 2.62
C LEU A 418 -16.35 1.65 3.98
N THR A 419 -15.90 0.97 5.05
CA THR A 419 -16.33 1.24 6.42
C THR A 419 -15.15 1.58 7.30
N MET A 420 -15.31 2.59 8.14
CA MET A 420 -14.41 2.93 9.23
C MET A 420 -15.03 2.47 10.55
N PHE A 421 -14.25 1.74 11.34
CA PHE A 421 -14.58 1.33 12.70
C PHE A 421 -13.65 2.02 13.69
N ALA A 422 -14.19 2.51 14.80
CA ALA A 422 -13.40 2.94 15.95
C ALA A 422 -12.67 1.74 16.58
N GLY A 423 -11.65 2.01 17.38
CA GLY A 423 -10.84 1.00 18.02
C GLY A 423 -11.62 -0.02 18.87
N ASP A 424 -12.76 0.38 19.44
CA ASP A 424 -13.65 -0.50 20.19
C ASP A 424 -14.61 -1.32 19.32
N GLY A 425 -14.48 -1.26 17.98
CA GLY A 425 -15.35 -1.94 17.02
C GLY A 425 -16.65 -1.20 16.71
N THR A 426 -16.87 0.01 17.23
CA THR A 426 -18.03 0.82 16.85
C THR A 426 -17.90 1.32 15.40
N GLU A 427 -18.92 1.12 14.57
CA GLU A 427 -18.98 1.71 13.23
C GLU A 427 -19.04 3.24 13.33
N LEU A 428 -18.11 3.93 12.66
CA LEU A 428 -18.08 5.39 12.55
C LEU A 428 -18.81 5.85 11.28
N GLU A 429 -18.46 5.31 10.13
CA GLU A 429 -19.11 5.62 8.86
C GLU A 429 -18.95 4.48 7.85
N THR A 430 -19.99 4.27 7.04
CA THR A 430 -19.97 3.39 5.86
C THR A 430 -20.40 4.18 4.64
N ILE A 431 -19.56 4.17 3.60
CA ILE A 431 -19.83 4.82 2.32
C ILE A 431 -19.80 3.80 1.17
N PRO A 432 -20.47 4.06 0.02
CA PRO A 432 -20.26 3.26 -1.19
C PRO A 432 -18.77 3.24 -1.59
N PHE A 433 -18.28 2.08 -2.02
CA PHE A 433 -16.92 1.99 -2.54
C PHE A 433 -16.80 2.84 -3.82
N LYS A 434 -15.88 3.82 -3.84
CA LYS A 434 -15.83 4.89 -4.85
C LYS A 434 -15.82 4.37 -6.28
N ILE A 435 -14.96 3.39 -6.57
CA ILE A 435 -14.89 2.75 -7.87
C ILE A 435 -15.56 1.39 -7.76
N GLY A 436 -16.81 1.33 -8.17
CA GLY A 436 -17.59 0.11 -8.22
C GLY A 436 -17.08 -0.85 -9.30
N ARG A 437 -17.64 -2.04 -9.29
CA ARG A 437 -17.28 -3.11 -10.24
C ARG A 437 -17.69 -2.77 -11.67
N VAL A 438 -18.82 -2.10 -11.87
CA VAL A 438 -19.48 -1.74 -13.13
C VAL A 438 -20.02 -2.98 -13.84
N ASP A 439 -19.20 -3.99 -14.06
CA ASP A 439 -19.52 -5.27 -14.64
C ASP A 439 -18.76 -6.41 -13.94
N ASP A 440 -18.76 -7.60 -14.50
CA ASP A 440 -18.04 -8.77 -14.00
C ASP A 440 -16.53 -8.77 -14.31
N GLY A 441 -15.99 -7.67 -14.79
CA GLY A 441 -14.60 -7.54 -15.22
C GLY A 441 -14.41 -7.48 -16.75
N LEU A 442 -15.49 -7.50 -17.54
CA LEU A 442 -15.43 -7.43 -19.00
C LEU A 442 -14.68 -6.17 -19.46
N MET A 443 -15.06 -5.00 -18.95
CA MET A 443 -14.39 -3.73 -19.22
C MET A 443 -12.98 -3.65 -18.62
N TRP A 444 -12.70 -4.43 -17.58
CA TRP A 444 -11.37 -4.52 -16.96
C TRP A 444 -10.41 -5.45 -17.72
N GLY A 445 -10.89 -6.14 -18.76
CA GLY A 445 -10.09 -7.03 -19.60
C GLY A 445 -9.93 -8.45 -19.06
N ASP A 446 -10.78 -8.89 -18.13
CA ASP A 446 -10.72 -10.21 -17.51
C ASP A 446 -10.95 -11.35 -18.49
N TYR A 447 -11.65 -11.07 -19.61
CA TYR A 447 -11.95 -12.03 -20.67
C TYR A 447 -11.02 -11.96 -21.87
N ALA A 448 -10.19 -10.92 -21.98
CA ALA A 448 -9.47 -10.59 -23.21
C ALA A 448 -8.24 -11.49 -23.47
N MET A 449 -7.54 -11.86 -22.43
CA MET A 449 -6.28 -12.61 -22.52
C MET A 449 -6.50 -14.09 -22.85
N LYS A 450 -5.42 -14.80 -23.18
CA LYS A 450 -5.49 -16.25 -23.39
C LYS A 450 -6.03 -17.00 -22.17
N ARG A 451 -5.62 -16.60 -20.99
CA ARG A 451 -6.22 -17.00 -19.73
C ARG A 451 -7.40 -16.09 -19.45
N ILE A 452 -8.60 -16.65 -19.50
CA ILE A 452 -9.84 -15.96 -19.14
C ILE A 452 -10.04 -16.15 -17.64
N GLU A 453 -10.08 -15.05 -16.91
CA GLU A 453 -10.13 -15.01 -15.45
C GLU A 453 -11.14 -13.96 -14.99
N PRO A 454 -12.46 -14.25 -15.09
CA PRO A 454 -13.49 -13.31 -14.66
C PRO A 454 -13.25 -12.85 -13.22
N CYS A 455 -13.50 -11.59 -12.93
CA CYS A 455 -13.27 -10.90 -11.65
C CYS A 455 -11.79 -10.70 -11.26
N ASN A 456 -10.81 -11.24 -11.97
CA ASN A 456 -9.42 -11.22 -11.53
C ASN A 456 -8.84 -9.80 -11.48
N ARG A 457 -9.02 -8.97 -12.51
CA ARG A 457 -8.43 -7.62 -12.57
C ARG A 457 -9.26 -6.61 -11.79
N VAL A 458 -10.56 -6.79 -11.76
CA VAL A 458 -11.49 -5.90 -11.04
C VAL A 458 -11.46 -6.09 -9.53
N ASP A 459 -11.13 -7.27 -9.03
CA ASP A 459 -11.11 -7.59 -7.59
C ASP A 459 -9.70 -7.56 -6.98
N ARG A 460 -8.86 -6.64 -7.45
CA ARG A 460 -7.53 -6.36 -6.91
C ARG A 460 -7.57 -5.07 -6.12
N PHE A 461 -7.44 -5.19 -4.80
CA PHE A 461 -7.50 -4.06 -3.87
C PHE A 461 -6.16 -3.88 -3.16
N LEU A 462 -5.76 -2.61 -2.98
CA LEU A 462 -4.66 -2.21 -2.12
C LEU A 462 -5.13 -1.08 -1.22
N SER A 463 -4.50 -0.94 -0.08
CA SER A 463 -4.72 0.20 0.82
C SER A 463 -3.42 0.62 1.49
N GLY A 464 -3.38 1.85 1.97
CA GLY A 464 -2.23 2.42 2.63
C GLY A 464 -2.58 3.67 3.42
N VAL A 465 -1.59 4.22 4.10
CA VAL A 465 -1.67 5.50 4.81
C VAL A 465 -0.61 6.43 4.25
N ALA A 466 -0.97 7.67 3.94
CA ALA A 466 -0.04 8.70 3.48
C ALA A 466 -0.27 10.02 4.23
N TYR A 467 0.79 10.75 4.50
CA TYR A 467 0.73 12.12 5.03
C TYR A 467 0.78 13.09 3.85
N LEU A 468 -0.36 13.26 3.16
CA LEU A 468 -0.44 14.06 1.93
C LEU A 468 -0.27 15.58 2.15
N ASP A 469 -0.52 16.07 3.35
CA ASP A 469 -0.27 17.46 3.76
C ASP A 469 0.94 17.59 4.71
N GLY A 470 1.67 16.49 4.94
CA GLY A 470 2.78 16.43 5.87
C GLY A 470 2.39 16.44 7.35
N GLU A 471 1.10 16.58 7.68
CA GLU A 471 0.61 16.74 9.05
C GLU A 471 -0.37 15.65 9.48
N ARG A 472 -1.27 15.21 8.60
CA ARG A 472 -2.36 14.27 8.93
C ARG A 472 -2.29 12.99 8.12
N PRO A 473 -2.74 11.86 8.68
CA PRO A 473 -2.86 10.61 7.95
C PRO A 473 -4.08 10.63 7.01
N TYR A 474 -3.87 10.22 5.78
CA TYR A 474 -4.91 10.02 4.77
C TYR A 474 -5.01 8.54 4.45
N LEU A 475 -6.23 8.03 4.34
CA LEU A 475 -6.49 6.67 3.90
C LEU A 475 -6.41 6.59 2.37
N ILE A 476 -5.55 5.72 1.87
CA ILE A 476 -5.41 5.45 0.44
C ILE A 476 -6.08 4.13 0.12
N ILE A 477 -7.02 4.15 -0.84
CA ILE A 477 -7.78 2.98 -1.30
C ILE A 477 -7.60 2.83 -2.81
N CYS A 478 -7.21 1.64 -3.24
CA CYS A 478 -6.94 1.35 -4.64
C CYS A 478 -7.77 0.18 -5.14
N ARG A 479 -8.09 0.19 -6.44
CA ARG A 479 -8.70 -0.92 -7.15
C ARG A 479 -8.06 -1.10 -8.52
N GLY A 480 -7.64 -2.33 -8.85
CA GLY A 480 -7.01 -2.68 -10.12
C GLY A 480 -5.55 -2.25 -10.22
N TYR A 481 -4.76 -2.97 -11.00
CA TYR A 481 -3.36 -2.63 -11.29
C TYR A 481 -2.81 -3.31 -12.57
N TYR A 482 -3.47 -4.32 -13.12
CA TYR A 482 -3.08 -4.95 -14.38
C TYR A 482 -3.51 -4.17 -15.62
N THR A 483 -4.64 -3.48 -15.52
CA THR A 483 -5.26 -2.70 -16.60
C THR A 483 -5.68 -1.34 -16.06
N ARG A 484 -7.00 -1.08 -15.90
CA ARG A 484 -7.47 0.09 -15.17
C ARG A 484 -6.86 0.08 -13.77
N ALA A 485 -6.34 1.20 -13.35
CA ALA A 485 -5.77 1.41 -12.03
C ALA A 485 -6.40 2.65 -11.41
N THR A 486 -6.83 2.55 -10.17
CA THR A 486 -7.48 3.64 -9.44
C THR A 486 -6.87 3.80 -8.06
N VAL A 487 -6.63 5.03 -7.67
CA VAL A 487 -6.10 5.41 -6.35
C VAL A 487 -6.96 6.54 -5.83
N THR A 488 -7.64 6.32 -4.72
CA THR A 488 -8.49 7.32 -4.05
C THR A 488 -7.91 7.63 -2.68
N ALA A 489 -7.79 8.90 -2.35
CA ALA A 489 -7.36 9.38 -1.04
C ALA A 489 -8.53 9.98 -0.28
N TYR A 490 -8.64 9.62 1.00
CA TYR A 490 -9.64 10.12 1.92
C TYR A 490 -9.00 10.74 3.16
N ASP A 491 -9.48 11.91 3.55
CA ASP A 491 -9.34 12.48 4.88
C ASP A 491 -10.45 11.93 5.79
N PHE A 492 -10.13 11.62 7.04
CA PHE A 492 -11.11 11.13 8.03
C PHE A 492 -11.12 11.94 9.33
N PHE A 493 -10.53 13.11 9.33
CA PHE A 493 -10.25 13.91 10.53
C PHE A 493 -11.47 14.21 11.43
N HIS A 494 -12.68 14.29 10.90
CA HIS A 494 -13.90 14.56 11.69
C HIS A 494 -14.85 13.35 11.76
N ASN A 495 -14.33 12.14 11.77
CA ASN A 495 -15.09 10.88 11.78
C ASN A 495 -16.03 10.71 10.58
N THR A 496 -15.70 11.34 9.46
CA THR A 496 -16.39 11.22 8.18
C THR A 496 -15.38 11.16 7.04
N PHE A 497 -15.69 10.36 6.02
CA PHE A 497 -14.86 10.29 4.83
C PHE A 497 -15.02 11.53 3.96
N HIS A 498 -13.92 12.22 3.72
CA HIS A 498 -13.83 13.31 2.74
C HIS A 498 -12.87 12.89 1.64
N GLU A 499 -13.38 12.70 0.42
CA GLU A 499 -12.55 12.41 -0.74
C GLU A 499 -11.69 13.63 -1.09
N CYS A 500 -10.37 13.44 -1.11
CA CYS A 500 -9.39 14.47 -1.49
C CYS A 500 -9.15 14.46 -3.00
N PHE A 501 -8.89 13.29 -3.56
CA PHE A 501 -8.78 13.06 -4.99
C PHE A 501 -9.06 11.60 -5.35
N CYS A 502 -9.31 11.37 -6.64
CA CYS A 502 -9.38 10.03 -7.22
C CYS A 502 -8.61 10.03 -8.55
N ALA A 503 -7.42 9.43 -8.56
CA ALA A 503 -6.63 9.19 -9.75
C ALA A 503 -7.12 7.90 -10.41
N ASP A 504 -7.84 8.01 -11.52
CA ASP A 504 -8.43 6.89 -12.26
C ASP A 504 -7.91 6.89 -13.70
N SER A 505 -7.18 5.85 -14.08
CA SER A 505 -6.65 5.73 -15.45
C SER A 505 -7.72 5.65 -16.54
N GLY A 506 -8.98 5.46 -16.15
CA GLY A 506 -10.02 5.03 -17.08
C GLY A 506 -9.81 3.60 -17.57
N PHE A 507 -10.80 3.06 -18.28
CA PHE A 507 -10.67 1.73 -18.89
C PHE A 507 -9.61 1.74 -19.99
N VAL A 508 -8.98 0.59 -20.21
CA VAL A 508 -8.02 0.43 -21.30
C VAL A 508 -8.76 0.06 -22.58
N PRO A 509 -8.44 0.69 -23.73
CA PRO A 509 -9.08 0.38 -25.00
C PRO A 509 -8.82 -1.07 -25.44
N MET A 510 -9.86 -1.77 -25.80
CA MET A 510 -9.82 -3.10 -26.41
C MET A 510 -10.58 -3.09 -27.72
N ARG A 511 -10.13 -3.86 -28.70
CA ARG A 511 -10.84 -4.05 -29.98
C ARG A 511 -11.81 -5.22 -29.92
N ASN A 512 -11.50 -6.18 -29.06
CA ASN A 512 -12.33 -7.35 -28.80
C ASN A 512 -12.13 -7.76 -27.33
N PRO A 513 -13.13 -7.62 -26.46
CA PRO A 513 -12.98 -7.93 -25.04
C PRO A 513 -12.77 -9.42 -24.74
N PHE A 514 -12.91 -10.30 -25.75
CA PHE A 514 -12.65 -11.73 -25.64
C PHE A 514 -11.34 -12.17 -26.31
N ASP A 515 -10.63 -11.28 -27.01
CA ASP A 515 -9.37 -11.60 -27.70
C ASP A 515 -8.50 -10.36 -27.93
N ASP A 516 -7.87 -9.87 -26.87
CA ASP A 516 -6.98 -8.71 -26.91
C ASP A 516 -5.88 -8.84 -25.86
N ASN A 517 -5.00 -7.84 -25.77
CA ASN A 517 -4.00 -7.72 -24.71
C ASN A 517 -4.07 -6.35 -24.02
N PRO A 518 -4.96 -6.20 -23.03
CA PRO A 518 -5.17 -4.92 -22.36
C PRO A 518 -4.04 -4.48 -21.42
N HIS A 519 -3.14 -5.38 -20.98
CA HIS A 519 -2.06 -5.07 -20.02
C HIS A 519 -1.07 -4.01 -20.54
N LEU A 520 -0.91 -3.88 -21.86
CA LEU A 520 0.05 -2.96 -22.45
C LEU A 520 -0.56 -1.62 -22.84
N CYS A 521 -1.86 -1.46 -22.67
CA CYS A 521 -2.57 -0.27 -23.11
C CYS A 521 -2.45 0.88 -22.11
N VAL A 522 -2.56 2.11 -22.62
CA VAL A 522 -2.78 3.33 -21.84
C VAL A 522 -4.27 3.44 -21.57
N GLY A 523 -4.66 3.85 -20.39
CA GLY A 523 -6.07 4.09 -20.03
C GLY A 523 -6.65 5.28 -20.81
N THR A 524 -7.96 5.40 -20.80
CA THR A 524 -8.70 6.42 -21.57
C THR A 524 -8.70 7.80 -20.93
N ASP A 525 -8.34 7.90 -19.63
CA ASP A 525 -8.27 9.19 -18.97
C ASP A 525 -7.09 10.03 -19.46
N PRO A 526 -7.28 11.29 -19.85
CA PRO A 526 -6.21 12.13 -20.41
C PRO A 526 -5.15 12.52 -19.38
N GLN A 527 -5.47 12.57 -18.08
CA GLN A 527 -4.54 12.91 -17.01
C GLN A 527 -3.86 11.67 -16.45
N TYR A 528 -4.62 10.62 -16.18
CA TYR A 528 -4.17 9.44 -15.44
C TYR A 528 -3.99 8.18 -16.31
N GLY A 529 -4.26 8.24 -17.61
CA GLY A 529 -4.18 7.06 -18.48
C GLY A 529 -2.83 6.32 -18.44
N LEU A 530 -1.74 7.02 -18.13
CA LEU A 530 -0.41 6.44 -17.98
C LEU A 530 -0.25 5.58 -16.71
N LEU A 531 -1.17 5.66 -15.75
CA LEU A 531 -1.20 4.84 -14.53
C LEU A 531 -1.63 3.39 -14.84
N ALA A 532 -2.44 3.19 -15.89
CA ALA A 532 -2.97 1.87 -16.24
C ALA A 532 -1.85 0.82 -16.38
N GLY A 533 -2.02 -0.34 -15.73
CA GLY A 533 -1.09 -1.47 -15.82
C GLY A 533 0.31 -1.23 -15.24
N GLN A 534 0.47 -0.24 -14.36
CA GLN A 534 1.75 0.10 -13.72
C GLN A 534 1.76 -0.17 -12.21
N GLY A 535 0.66 -0.66 -11.63
CA GLY A 535 0.59 -0.98 -10.21
C GLY A 535 1.32 -2.27 -9.85
N ASP A 536 1.59 -2.43 -8.56
CA ASP A 536 2.26 -3.60 -7.97
C ASP A 536 1.27 -4.36 -7.06
N HIS A 537 1.67 -5.51 -6.52
CA HIS A 537 0.92 -6.21 -5.47
C HIS A 537 0.99 -5.51 -4.11
N SER A 538 1.82 -4.48 -4.00
CA SER A 538 1.98 -3.64 -2.81
C SER A 538 1.89 -2.16 -3.15
N LEU A 539 1.64 -1.36 -2.12
CA LEU A 539 1.62 0.10 -2.13
C LEU A 539 2.66 0.59 -1.12
N SER A 540 3.37 1.65 -1.45
CA SER A 540 4.22 2.38 -0.50
C SER A 540 3.89 3.86 -0.54
N THR A 541 4.15 4.54 0.57
CA THR A 541 4.03 5.99 0.70
C THR A 541 5.32 6.55 1.27
N ALA A 542 5.82 7.64 0.74
CA ALA A 542 7.03 8.29 1.20
C ALA A 542 7.14 9.68 0.58
N ASP A 543 7.75 10.63 1.28
CA ASP A 543 8.21 11.89 0.72
C ASP A 543 9.40 11.61 -0.23
N VAL A 544 9.13 11.46 -1.53
CA VAL A 544 10.15 11.07 -2.51
C VAL A 544 10.88 12.25 -3.12
N ASP A 545 10.27 13.42 -3.13
CA ASP A 545 10.85 14.64 -3.69
C ASP A 545 11.34 15.64 -2.64
N GLY A 546 11.04 15.38 -1.35
CA GLY A 546 11.55 16.12 -0.21
C GLY A 546 10.82 17.43 0.04
N ASP A 547 9.56 17.54 -0.32
CA ASP A 547 8.72 18.71 -0.09
C ASP A 547 8.01 18.71 1.28
N GLY A 548 8.10 17.58 2.01
CA GLY A 548 7.51 17.38 3.33
C GLY A 548 6.16 16.67 3.32
N CYS A 549 5.60 16.38 2.15
CA CYS A 549 4.40 15.60 1.96
C CYS A 549 4.75 14.20 1.42
N MET A 550 3.86 13.23 1.56
CA MET A 550 4.13 11.88 1.06
C MET A 550 3.45 11.66 -0.29
N GLU A 551 4.22 11.11 -1.24
CA GLU A 551 3.73 10.57 -2.50
C GLU A 551 3.23 9.15 -2.32
N ILE A 552 2.39 8.71 -3.27
CA ILE A 552 1.88 7.36 -3.36
C ILE A 552 2.63 6.61 -4.46
N ILE A 553 3.50 5.68 -4.05
CA ILE A 553 4.27 4.85 -4.97
C ILE A 553 3.43 3.63 -5.34
N TYR A 554 2.85 3.67 -6.54
CA TYR A 554 1.96 2.65 -7.08
C TYR A 554 2.71 1.79 -8.10
N GLY A 555 3.68 1.03 -7.64
CA GLY A 555 4.53 0.20 -8.51
C GLY A 555 5.46 1.00 -9.41
N ALA A 556 5.25 0.94 -10.72
CA ALA A 556 6.04 1.66 -11.71
C ALA A 556 5.59 3.12 -11.94
N ALA A 557 4.51 3.56 -11.31
CA ALA A 557 4.02 4.93 -11.32
C ALA A 557 4.01 5.53 -9.93
N VAL A 558 4.12 6.86 -9.83
CA VAL A 558 4.05 7.62 -8.57
C VAL A 558 3.05 8.75 -8.74
N ILE A 559 2.15 8.88 -7.75
CA ILE A 559 1.16 9.93 -7.65
C ILE A 559 1.64 10.89 -6.56
N ASP A 560 1.67 12.16 -6.89
CA ASP A 560 2.05 13.25 -6.03
C ASP A 560 1.02 13.46 -4.90
N HIS A 561 1.42 14.10 -3.82
CA HIS A 561 0.57 14.38 -2.66
C HIS A 561 -0.72 15.15 -3.02
N ASP A 562 -0.71 15.97 -4.09
CA ASP A 562 -1.88 16.71 -4.58
C ASP A 562 -2.81 15.88 -5.50
N GLY A 563 -2.48 14.61 -5.74
CA GLY A 563 -3.19 13.69 -6.61
C GLY A 563 -2.77 13.75 -8.08
N SER A 564 -1.83 14.60 -8.46
CA SER A 564 -1.29 14.61 -9.83
C SER A 564 -0.38 13.41 -10.08
N LEU A 565 -0.23 13.00 -11.35
CA LEU A 565 0.71 11.92 -11.71
C LEU A 565 2.12 12.50 -11.77
N LEU A 566 2.97 12.21 -10.78
CA LEU A 566 4.35 12.68 -10.75
C LEU A 566 5.13 12.08 -11.93
N TYR A 567 5.08 10.77 -12.11
CA TYR A 567 5.61 10.08 -13.29
C TYR A 567 5.04 8.66 -13.46
N SER A 568 5.22 8.12 -14.68
CA SER A 568 5.01 6.71 -15.01
C SER A 568 6.24 6.20 -15.74
N SER A 569 6.77 5.04 -15.34
CA SER A 569 8.06 4.54 -15.81
C SER A 569 7.95 3.73 -17.11
N TYR A 570 8.83 4.05 -18.05
CA TYR A 570 8.96 3.40 -19.36
C TYR A 570 10.42 3.04 -19.66
N GLY A 571 10.62 1.98 -20.43
CA GLY A 571 11.94 1.55 -20.89
C GLY A 571 11.95 1.12 -22.35
N LYS A 572 13.09 0.60 -22.80
CA LYS A 572 13.26 0.10 -24.16
C LYS A 572 13.26 -1.42 -24.18
N LEU A 573 12.40 -2.02 -25.00
CA LEU A 573 12.49 -3.42 -25.36
C LEU A 573 13.70 -3.68 -26.28
N PRO A 574 14.16 -4.94 -26.42
CA PRO A 574 15.27 -5.30 -27.32
C PRO A 574 15.09 -4.87 -28.77
N ASN A 575 13.84 -4.77 -29.23
CA ASN A 575 13.50 -4.29 -30.57
C ASN A 575 13.52 -2.75 -30.71
N GLY A 576 13.87 -2.02 -29.63
CA GLY A 576 13.94 -0.56 -29.57
C GLY A 576 12.60 0.14 -29.30
N GLN A 577 11.49 -0.58 -29.23
CA GLN A 577 10.20 0.00 -28.87
C GLN A 577 10.18 0.44 -27.42
N THR A 578 9.47 1.54 -27.14
CA THR A 578 9.21 1.99 -25.77
C THR A 578 8.03 1.19 -25.22
N ALA A 579 8.18 0.66 -24.00
CA ALA A 579 7.15 -0.08 -23.29
C ALA A 579 7.10 0.37 -21.83
N LYS A 580 5.94 0.20 -21.20
CA LYS A 580 5.77 0.34 -19.76
C LYS A 580 6.69 -0.63 -19.02
N PHE A 581 7.05 -0.32 -17.77
CA PHE A 581 7.64 -1.34 -16.89
C PHE A 581 6.62 -2.44 -16.60
N GLY A 582 5.35 -2.06 -16.47
CA GLY A 582 4.24 -2.98 -16.27
C GLY A 582 4.01 -3.31 -14.81
N HIS A 583 3.12 -4.25 -14.59
CA HIS A 583 2.76 -4.76 -13.28
C HIS A 583 3.95 -5.49 -12.60
N GLY A 584 4.08 -5.31 -11.29
CA GLY A 584 5.12 -5.91 -10.47
C GLY A 584 4.59 -6.77 -9.32
N ASP A 585 5.46 -7.68 -8.84
CA ASP A 585 5.15 -8.59 -7.72
C ASP A 585 5.63 -8.06 -6.36
N ALA A 586 6.66 -7.22 -6.36
CA ALA A 586 7.29 -6.75 -5.13
C ALA A 586 7.98 -5.41 -5.31
N MET A 587 7.92 -4.61 -4.26
CA MET A 587 8.48 -3.27 -4.23
C MET A 587 9.10 -2.96 -2.87
N HIS A 588 10.22 -2.23 -2.89
CA HIS A 588 10.81 -1.61 -1.70
C HIS A 588 11.14 -0.15 -2.01
N VAL A 589 10.77 0.74 -1.09
CA VAL A 589 11.09 2.17 -1.14
C VAL A 589 11.89 2.51 0.12
N ALA A 590 13.15 2.87 -0.04
CA ALA A 590 14.06 3.17 1.07
C ALA A 590 15.33 3.88 0.60
N HIS A 591 16.18 4.29 1.53
CA HIS A 591 17.60 4.59 1.28
C HIS A 591 18.38 3.27 1.02
N ILE A 592 18.20 2.68 -0.16
CA ILE A 592 18.82 1.39 -0.51
C ILE A 592 20.33 1.55 -0.72
N ASP A 593 20.76 2.63 -1.40
CA ASP A 593 22.17 3.02 -1.53
C ASP A 593 22.46 4.13 -0.51
N PRO A 594 23.12 3.84 0.62
CA PRO A 594 23.38 4.83 1.67
C PRO A 594 24.29 5.98 1.21
N ASP A 595 25.02 5.80 0.10
CA ASP A 595 25.91 6.81 -0.48
C ASP A 595 25.21 7.68 -1.54
N ARG A 596 23.90 7.50 -1.76
CA ARG A 596 23.09 8.24 -2.72
C ARG A 596 22.03 9.08 -2.00
N PRO A 597 21.88 10.38 -2.32
CA PRO A 597 20.84 11.21 -1.72
C PRO A 597 19.45 10.80 -2.21
N GLY A 598 18.44 11.05 -1.38
CA GLY A 598 17.04 10.73 -1.63
C GLY A 598 16.72 9.24 -1.51
N LEU A 599 15.46 8.89 -1.71
CA LEU A 599 14.97 7.52 -1.67
C LEU A 599 15.20 6.81 -3.02
N GLN A 600 15.22 5.50 -2.98
CA GLN A 600 15.26 4.65 -4.16
C GLN A 600 14.13 3.64 -4.12
N ILE A 601 13.70 3.22 -5.31
CA ILE A 601 12.68 2.18 -5.50
C ILE A 601 13.32 0.96 -6.15
N PHE A 602 13.13 -0.20 -5.55
CA PHE A 602 13.43 -1.49 -6.17
C PHE A 602 12.12 -2.22 -6.44
N ASN A 603 11.87 -2.59 -7.72
CA ASN A 603 10.70 -3.35 -8.13
C ASN A 603 11.09 -4.60 -8.91
N VAL A 604 10.26 -5.63 -8.81
CA VAL A 604 10.26 -6.84 -9.62
C VAL A 604 9.02 -6.88 -10.49
N PHE A 605 9.15 -7.14 -11.82
CA PHE A 605 8.08 -7.05 -12.80
C PHE A 605 7.71 -8.41 -13.41
N GLU A 606 6.40 -8.63 -13.67
CA GLU A 606 5.84 -9.91 -14.12
C GLU A 606 5.66 -10.05 -15.64
N GLU A 607 5.66 -8.97 -16.40
CA GLU A 607 5.24 -8.93 -17.82
C GLU A 607 6.18 -9.70 -18.79
N GLY A 608 7.20 -10.32 -18.30
CA GLY A 608 8.13 -11.17 -19.07
C GLY A 608 8.74 -10.42 -20.26
N LYS A 609 8.64 -11.00 -21.45
CA LYS A 609 9.20 -10.41 -22.69
C LYS A 609 8.52 -9.10 -23.15
N ASN A 610 7.40 -8.75 -22.57
CA ASN A 610 6.65 -7.53 -22.88
C ASN A 610 7.08 -6.35 -22.00
N ALA A 611 7.75 -6.60 -20.86
CA ALA A 611 8.37 -5.58 -20.04
C ALA A 611 9.82 -5.31 -20.48
N PRO A 612 10.32 -4.07 -20.36
CA PRO A 612 11.70 -3.75 -20.67
C PRO A 612 12.69 -4.37 -19.68
N TYR A 613 12.24 -4.70 -18.46
CA TYR A 613 13.07 -5.23 -17.38
C TYR A 613 12.31 -6.26 -16.56
N GLY A 614 13.02 -7.26 -15.98
CA GLY A 614 12.47 -8.18 -14.98
C GLY A 614 12.50 -7.58 -13.56
N PHE A 615 13.41 -6.63 -13.33
CA PHE A 615 13.46 -5.79 -12.13
C PHE A 615 14.08 -4.43 -12.48
N ALA A 616 13.80 -3.41 -11.67
CA ALA A 616 14.44 -2.10 -11.81
C ALA A 616 14.81 -1.50 -10.45
N TYR A 617 15.97 -0.87 -10.43
CA TYR A 617 16.44 -0.01 -9.36
C TYR A 617 16.39 1.44 -9.86
N ARG A 618 15.60 2.28 -9.18
CA ARG A 618 15.24 3.62 -9.64
C ARG A 618 15.45 4.67 -8.56
N ASP A 619 15.70 5.87 -8.99
CA ASP A 619 15.59 7.08 -8.19
C ASP A 619 14.10 7.34 -7.93
N ALA A 620 13.71 7.54 -6.67
CA ALA A 620 12.29 7.63 -6.30
C ALA A 620 11.65 8.96 -6.72
N GLU A 621 12.40 10.06 -6.70
CA GLU A 621 11.93 11.39 -7.10
C GLU A 621 11.64 11.47 -8.61
N THR A 622 12.49 10.87 -9.43
CA THR A 622 12.45 11.05 -10.89
C THR A 622 11.98 9.83 -11.67
N GLY A 623 11.84 8.68 -11.02
CA GLY A 623 11.57 7.40 -11.69
C GLY A 623 12.71 6.89 -12.56
N ARG A 624 13.86 7.61 -12.60
CA ARG A 624 14.99 7.27 -13.46
C ARG A 624 15.71 6.03 -12.97
N ARG A 625 15.96 5.09 -13.89
CA ARG A 625 16.72 3.87 -13.60
C ARG A 625 18.17 4.22 -13.24
N LEU A 626 18.67 3.65 -12.14
CA LEU A 626 19.99 3.90 -11.57
C LEU A 626 21.04 2.84 -11.97
N GLN A 627 20.61 1.65 -12.39
CA GLN A 627 21.52 0.61 -12.86
C GLN A 627 22.04 0.91 -14.27
N ASN A 628 23.37 0.94 -14.43
CA ASN A 628 24.01 1.15 -15.72
C ASN A 628 24.28 -0.16 -16.49
N GLU A 629 23.93 -1.32 -15.97
CA GLU A 629 24.20 -2.58 -16.64
C GLU A 629 23.02 -2.96 -17.53
N GLN A 630 23.23 -2.88 -18.85
CA GLN A 630 22.44 -3.58 -19.84
C GLN A 630 22.77 -5.07 -19.74
N ARG A 631 22.09 -5.78 -18.86
CA ARG A 631 22.05 -7.24 -18.95
C ARG A 631 20.94 -7.61 -19.91
N SER A 632 21.30 -8.08 -21.08
CA SER A 632 20.40 -8.64 -22.10
C SER A 632 19.64 -9.90 -21.63
N GLU A 633 19.91 -10.37 -20.43
CA GLU A 633 19.36 -11.60 -19.83
C GLU A 633 18.28 -11.34 -18.76
N ASP A 634 18.05 -10.10 -18.36
CA ASP A 634 17.09 -9.73 -17.29
C ASP A 634 15.62 -9.68 -17.78
N GLN A 635 15.29 -10.44 -18.82
CA GLN A 635 13.91 -10.61 -19.31
C GLN A 635 13.25 -11.86 -18.71
N GLY A 636 13.62 -12.21 -17.53
CA GLY A 636 12.97 -13.26 -16.76
C GLY A 636 11.70 -12.76 -16.08
N LYS A 637 10.76 -13.65 -15.83
CA LYS A 637 9.72 -13.39 -14.86
C LYS A 637 10.37 -13.20 -13.50
N GLY A 638 10.32 -12.00 -12.95
CA GLY A 638 10.61 -11.80 -11.55
C GLY A 638 9.53 -12.52 -10.76
N ARG A 639 9.90 -13.54 -10.00
CA ARG A 639 9.08 -14.14 -8.96
C ARG A 639 9.91 -14.22 -7.70
N TYR A 640 9.27 -13.92 -6.59
CA TYR A 640 9.74 -14.27 -5.26
C TYR A 640 9.69 -15.76 -5.04
#